data_4b5c8c0ce0871a14dec32f5a67b0d7e1
#
_entry.id   4b5c8c0ce0871a14dec32f5a67b0d7e1
#
_cell.length_a   1.000
_cell.length_b   1.000
_cell.length_c   1.000
_cell.angle_alpha   90.00
_cell.angle_beta   90.00
_cell.angle_gamma   90.00
#
_symmetry.space_group_name_H-M   'P 1'
#
loop_
_entity.id
_entity.type
_entity.pdbx_description
1 polymer ?
#
loop_
_entity_poly.entity_id
_entity_poly.type
_entity_poly.pdbx_seq_one_letter_code
_entity_poly.pdbx_strand_id
1 'polypeptide(L)'
;MSSSNQSKYPENNPFLLKQNNTNYTYTIIKEGFYPSKNIICYTSARSRNGTQFKMPNKYLVQTSWGRGNLRHTIKCEIEYELDGQPVFRIWFEKNFQQYVVESKESPTKAANEYLRSKNPNTHANLSGIHVFGLNATDVEKEREKKNHSHSFKPFNMLSESMKTKRSRSFSIHMDTIFQNETLNFYNSSDQPVLQEIRFNVQNKNYLANYCDKNEEKENQPALQPELPRDRVILNARKRINEEMSQKIPISILNIKHTPLASTINEAPDIEDQEIVEEVLQYIGKAGYRHISDILLFVIPDLVNRNILNPNDPIIHVRISGDGRNVGRKVKHVMVTCTILDDILNIHKADFHYTTILYPGVENYETLQNVMEPMISELHNLVINGLIDPNGTKWKIEPYFSSDWKFMAIILGFNAANANYFCPWCMCTKKDIGNRDKIHKIEKNMNQIQSSKPPPGHLKAPLLPMIPLDHYVPDELHVMLRIWDRMWALVIQELKSENRFDDNIRRIISVEMQRISVRFHFWQDHDTQSWSYTSLMGGDKEIVLQNFNFEVLFNIERANLINQLWRDFYVLYKSMKEPETDSAFFAIQAKKWLDLFLTPYQGEPNTISFKKGLYRPKDITPYMHVLINHIPEFIKLHGHFGLAAFSCAGVEKKNHDQVSAFFRKTMKNGGKGIERKSAIFEILYYENQFMYFTQQSTFDSVLKPQYFQI
;
A
#
# COMPACT_ATOMS: atom_id res chain seq x y z
N MET A 1 -43.10 5.53 11.33
CA MET A 1 -42.57 4.71 12.43
C MET A 1 -42.40 3.29 11.91
N SER A 2 -41.32 2.97 11.28
CA SER A 2 -41.00 1.61 10.85
C SER A 2 -39.84 1.13 11.75
N SER A 3 -40.18 0.20 12.63
CA SER A 3 -39.24 -0.46 13.51
C SER A 3 -38.24 -1.28 12.69
N SER A 4 -36.98 -0.95 12.72
CA SER A 4 -35.89 -1.75 12.19
C SER A 4 -35.90 -3.13 12.87
N ASN A 5 -36.26 -4.18 12.15
CA ASN A 5 -36.03 -5.56 12.54
C ASN A 5 -34.52 -5.89 12.47
N GLN A 6 -33.75 -5.38 13.40
CA GLN A 6 -32.50 -6.04 13.76
C GLN A 6 -32.89 -7.33 14.49
N SER A 7 -32.67 -8.49 13.89
CA SER A 7 -32.85 -9.77 14.56
C SER A 7 -31.95 -9.75 15.83
N LYS A 8 -32.59 -9.60 17.00
CA LYS A 8 -31.92 -9.63 18.29
C LYS A 8 -31.32 -11.02 18.45
N TYR A 9 -30.03 -11.09 18.34
CA TYR A 9 -29.31 -12.35 18.49
C TYR A 9 -28.60 -12.42 19.85
N PRO A 10 -28.78 -13.54 20.56
CA PRO A 10 -29.89 -14.50 20.38
C PRO A 10 -31.24 -13.82 20.64
N GLU A 11 -32.33 -14.36 20.14
CA GLU A 11 -33.69 -13.77 20.32
C GLU A 11 -33.97 -13.35 21.76
N ASN A 12 -33.37 -14.06 22.74
CA ASN A 12 -33.40 -13.78 24.16
C ASN A 12 -32.04 -13.36 24.71
N ASN A 13 -31.45 -12.27 24.25
CA ASN A 13 -30.26 -11.67 24.85
C ASN A 13 -30.69 -10.60 25.89
N PRO A 14 -30.39 -10.74 27.21
CA PRO A 14 -29.57 -11.77 27.85
C PRO A 14 -30.25 -13.16 27.90
N PHE A 15 -29.43 -14.21 27.77
CA PHE A 15 -29.90 -15.59 27.88
C PHE A 15 -29.58 -16.22 29.24
N LEU A 16 -30.36 -17.25 29.63
CA LEU A 16 -30.24 -17.93 30.89
C LEU A 16 -29.70 -19.34 30.71
N LEU A 17 -28.67 -19.69 31.49
CA LEU A 17 -28.19 -21.07 31.62
C LEU A 17 -28.42 -21.56 33.05
N LYS A 18 -29.06 -22.71 33.21
CA LYS A 18 -29.28 -23.35 34.51
C LYS A 18 -28.14 -24.32 34.82
N GLN A 19 -27.52 -24.15 35.99
CA GLN A 19 -26.51 -25.04 36.52
C GLN A 19 -26.77 -25.31 37.98
N ASN A 20 -26.87 -26.58 38.38
CA ASN A 20 -27.07 -26.98 39.80
C ASN A 20 -28.17 -26.15 40.52
N ASN A 21 -29.34 -26.05 39.93
CA ASN A 21 -30.48 -25.25 40.40
C ASN A 21 -30.25 -23.72 40.49
N THR A 22 -29.15 -23.22 39.98
CA THR A 22 -28.86 -21.78 39.89
C THR A 22 -28.96 -21.31 38.44
N ASN A 23 -29.70 -20.22 38.21
CA ASN A 23 -29.78 -19.57 36.89
C ASN A 23 -28.66 -18.52 36.78
N TYR A 24 -27.88 -18.61 35.73
CA TYR A 24 -26.87 -17.61 35.34
C TYR A 24 -27.32 -16.88 34.11
N THR A 25 -27.27 -15.56 34.20
CA THR A 25 -27.63 -14.67 33.07
C THR A 25 -26.39 -14.27 32.32
N TYR A 26 -26.41 -14.43 31.01
CA TYR A 26 -25.30 -14.05 30.12
C TYR A 26 -25.79 -13.01 29.11
N THR A 27 -25.04 -11.95 28.95
CA THR A 27 -25.26 -10.94 27.91
C THR A 27 -24.13 -10.99 26.91
N ILE A 28 -24.41 -11.33 25.66
CA ILE A 28 -23.41 -11.31 24.58
C ILE A 28 -23.13 -9.88 24.20
N ILE A 29 -21.89 -9.45 24.37
CA ILE A 29 -21.39 -8.12 23.98
C ILE A 29 -20.82 -8.18 22.55
N LYS A 30 -20.01 -9.23 22.26
CA LYS A 30 -19.51 -9.55 20.93
C LYS A 30 -19.79 -11.03 20.65
N GLU A 31 -20.49 -11.31 19.59
CA GLU A 31 -20.90 -12.66 19.23
C GLU A 31 -19.70 -13.55 18.89
N GLY A 32 -18.69 -12.97 18.26
CA GLY A 32 -17.56 -13.72 17.71
C GLY A 32 -17.96 -14.54 16.47
N PHE A 33 -17.00 -15.25 15.93
CA PHE A 33 -17.17 -16.14 14.79
C PHE A 33 -16.28 -17.38 14.95
N TYR A 34 -16.64 -18.49 14.30
CA TYR A 34 -15.79 -19.66 14.30
C TYR A 34 -14.71 -19.53 13.23
N PRO A 35 -13.40 -19.70 13.60
CA PRO A 35 -12.33 -19.76 12.63
C PRO A 35 -12.49 -20.91 11.63
N SER A 36 -11.65 -20.94 10.59
CA SER A 36 -11.65 -22.04 9.61
C SER A 36 -11.43 -23.41 10.29
N LYS A 37 -11.90 -24.49 9.64
CA LYS A 37 -11.83 -25.86 10.20
C LYS A 37 -10.42 -26.30 10.62
N ASN A 38 -9.38 -25.71 10.04
CA ASN A 38 -7.98 -26.05 10.35
C ASN A 38 -7.42 -25.30 11.57
N ILE A 39 -8.11 -24.26 12.04
CA ILE A 39 -7.66 -23.37 13.12
C ILE A 39 -8.58 -23.48 14.35
N ILE A 40 -9.85 -23.86 14.14
CA ILE A 40 -10.84 -23.91 15.22
C ILE A 40 -10.44 -24.86 16.34
N CYS A 41 -10.42 -24.35 17.55
CA CYS A 41 -10.15 -25.11 18.75
C CYS A 41 -11.44 -25.56 19.45
N TYR A 42 -11.34 -26.66 20.20
CA TYR A 42 -12.45 -27.25 20.94
C TYR A 42 -12.10 -27.35 22.42
N THR A 43 -13.11 -27.32 23.28
CA THR A 43 -12.91 -27.61 24.71
C THR A 43 -12.47 -29.08 24.89
N SER A 44 -11.70 -29.37 25.95
CA SER A 44 -11.30 -30.73 26.24
C SER A 44 -12.49 -31.66 26.59
N ALA A 45 -12.47 -32.92 26.14
CA ALA A 45 -13.54 -33.90 26.28
C ALA A 45 -13.71 -34.49 27.72
N ARG A 46 -13.37 -33.75 28.76
CA ARG A 46 -13.40 -34.23 30.16
C ARG A 46 -14.79 -34.25 30.82
N SER A 47 -15.87 -34.04 30.08
CA SER A 47 -17.21 -34.29 30.63
C SER A 47 -17.60 -35.76 30.51
N ARG A 48 -18.38 -36.31 31.47
CA ARG A 48 -18.88 -37.68 31.44
C ARG A 48 -19.58 -38.10 30.13
N ASN A 49 -20.01 -37.10 29.33
CA ASN A 49 -20.70 -37.30 28.05
C ASN A 49 -19.85 -36.99 26.81
N GLY A 50 -18.56 -36.73 26.95
CA GLY A 50 -17.65 -36.47 25.81
C GLY A 50 -17.96 -35.26 24.93
N THR A 51 -18.88 -34.39 25.35
CA THR A 51 -19.30 -33.21 24.54
C THR A 51 -18.17 -32.17 24.52
N GLN A 52 -17.75 -31.79 23.34
CA GLN A 52 -16.80 -30.72 23.10
C GLN A 52 -17.55 -29.51 22.49
N PHE A 53 -17.17 -28.30 22.92
CA PHE A 53 -17.73 -27.06 22.42
C PHE A 53 -16.70 -26.31 21.58
N LYS A 54 -17.14 -25.73 20.47
CA LYS A 54 -16.30 -24.88 19.60
C LYS A 54 -15.97 -23.57 20.28
N MET A 55 -14.75 -23.11 20.14
CA MET A 55 -14.28 -21.83 20.70
C MET A 55 -14.38 -20.74 19.63
N PRO A 56 -15.26 -19.71 19.83
CA PRO A 56 -15.38 -18.62 18.86
C PRO A 56 -14.25 -17.59 19.02
N ASN A 57 -13.77 -17.03 17.93
CA ASN A 57 -12.83 -15.92 17.93
C ASN A 57 -13.58 -14.57 18.07
N LYS A 58 -12.97 -13.59 18.71
CA LYS A 58 -13.52 -12.25 19.01
C LYS A 58 -14.86 -12.32 19.75
N TYR A 59 -14.98 -13.28 20.64
CA TYR A 59 -16.16 -13.49 21.49
C TYR A 59 -16.00 -12.76 22.79
N LEU A 60 -17.03 -12.02 23.20
CA LEU A 60 -17.09 -11.33 24.50
C LEU A 60 -18.47 -11.47 25.11
N VAL A 61 -18.54 -12.05 26.30
CA VAL A 61 -19.77 -12.23 27.06
C VAL A 61 -19.64 -11.65 28.45
N GLN A 62 -20.70 -11.05 28.95
CA GLN A 62 -20.81 -10.55 30.32
C GLN A 62 -21.74 -11.46 31.11
N THR A 63 -21.34 -11.83 32.30
CA THR A 63 -22.17 -12.61 33.23
C THR A 63 -21.94 -12.16 34.69
N SER A 64 -22.81 -12.58 35.58
CA SER A 64 -22.64 -12.36 37.03
C SER A 64 -22.22 -13.67 37.71
N TRP A 65 -21.11 -13.65 38.41
CA TRP A 65 -20.55 -14.81 39.09
C TRP A 65 -20.37 -14.56 40.59
N GLY A 66 -20.54 -15.61 41.41
CA GLY A 66 -20.47 -15.54 42.86
C GLY A 66 -21.77 -15.98 43.55
N ARG A 67 -21.79 -16.04 44.89
CA ARG A 67 -22.97 -16.41 45.73
C ARG A 67 -23.37 -15.25 46.60
N GLY A 68 -24.71 -15.01 46.75
CA GLY A 68 -25.26 -14.00 47.65
C GLY A 68 -24.67 -12.60 47.34
N ASN A 69 -24.29 -11.88 48.38
CA ASN A 69 -23.75 -10.52 48.31
C ASN A 69 -22.34 -10.43 47.67
N LEU A 70 -21.69 -11.58 47.40
CA LEU A 70 -20.42 -11.65 46.72
C LEU A 70 -20.56 -11.80 45.18
N ARG A 71 -21.79 -11.78 44.70
CA ARG A 71 -22.05 -11.86 43.25
C ARG A 71 -21.67 -10.55 42.58
N HIS A 72 -20.83 -10.64 41.55
CA HIS A 72 -20.34 -9.49 40.83
C HIS A 72 -20.26 -9.80 39.32
N THR A 73 -20.20 -8.74 38.52
CA THR A 73 -20.15 -8.84 37.04
C THR A 73 -18.73 -9.14 36.60
N ILE A 74 -18.61 -10.07 35.66
CA ILE A 74 -17.37 -10.39 34.96
C ILE A 74 -17.61 -10.35 33.44
N LYS A 75 -16.57 -10.06 32.68
CA LYS A 75 -16.57 -10.17 31.21
C LYS A 75 -15.56 -11.23 30.79
N CYS A 76 -16.01 -12.17 29.96
CA CYS A 76 -15.20 -13.28 29.49
C CYS A 76 -14.97 -13.13 27.97
N GLU A 77 -13.72 -13.10 27.58
CA GLU A 77 -13.28 -12.88 26.21
C GLU A 77 -12.51 -14.08 25.67
N ILE A 78 -12.74 -14.41 24.40
CA ILE A 78 -11.95 -15.39 23.65
C ILE A 78 -11.47 -14.71 22.38
N GLU A 79 -10.14 -14.64 22.21
CA GLU A 79 -9.51 -14.07 21.04
C GLU A 79 -8.38 -14.99 20.56
N TYR A 80 -8.26 -15.19 19.25
CA TYR A 80 -7.19 -16.00 18.66
C TYR A 80 -6.02 -15.12 18.28
N GLU A 81 -4.84 -15.49 18.69
CA GLU A 81 -3.60 -14.83 18.28
C GLU A 81 -3.22 -15.18 16.83
N LEU A 82 -2.19 -14.53 16.32
CA LEU A 82 -1.72 -14.73 14.93
C LEU A 82 -1.23 -16.14 14.64
N ASP A 83 -0.81 -16.86 15.67
CA ASP A 83 -0.40 -18.28 15.61
C ASP A 83 -1.59 -19.26 15.57
N GLY A 84 -2.82 -18.75 15.66
CA GLY A 84 -4.05 -19.55 15.65
C GLY A 84 -4.43 -20.15 17.00
N GLN A 85 -3.76 -19.78 18.10
CA GLN A 85 -4.11 -20.26 19.45
C GLN A 85 -5.10 -19.32 20.13
N PRO A 86 -6.13 -19.85 20.82
CA PRO A 86 -7.09 -19.02 21.56
C PRO A 86 -6.52 -18.57 22.89
N VAL A 87 -6.73 -17.28 23.19
CA VAL A 87 -6.45 -16.67 24.49
C VAL A 87 -7.75 -16.39 25.20
N PHE A 88 -7.81 -16.76 26.48
CA PHE A 88 -8.98 -16.67 27.35
C PHE A 88 -8.76 -15.61 28.40
N ARG A 89 -9.54 -14.53 28.40
CA ARG A 89 -9.43 -13.43 29.35
C ARG A 89 -10.69 -13.31 30.19
N ILE A 90 -10.52 -13.03 31.47
CA ILE A 90 -11.63 -12.73 32.40
C ILE A 90 -11.36 -11.37 33.03
N TRP A 91 -12.21 -10.39 32.72
CA TRP A 91 -12.17 -9.05 33.26
C TRP A 91 -13.10 -8.95 34.46
N PHE A 92 -12.63 -8.39 35.57
CA PHE A 92 -13.41 -8.23 36.77
C PHE A 92 -12.92 -7.03 37.61
N GLU A 93 -13.77 -6.53 38.51
CA GLU A 93 -13.42 -5.47 39.42
C GLU A 93 -13.10 -6.01 40.80
N LYS A 94 -12.06 -5.45 41.45
CA LYS A 94 -11.69 -5.67 42.84
C LYS A 94 -11.20 -4.34 43.42
N ASN A 95 -11.79 -3.89 44.52
CA ASN A 95 -11.44 -2.64 45.19
C ASN A 95 -11.51 -1.41 44.26
N PHE A 96 -12.56 -1.33 43.42
CA PHE A 96 -12.77 -0.26 42.41
C PHE A 96 -11.70 -0.20 41.33
N GLN A 97 -10.85 -1.22 41.18
CA GLN A 97 -9.88 -1.34 40.11
C GLN A 97 -10.24 -2.51 39.18
N GLN A 98 -10.03 -2.31 37.88
CA GLN A 98 -10.19 -3.38 36.89
C GLN A 98 -8.98 -4.29 36.86
N TYR A 99 -9.24 -5.58 36.88
CA TYR A 99 -8.24 -6.65 36.76
C TYR A 99 -8.58 -7.53 35.57
N VAL A 100 -7.55 -8.15 34.99
CA VAL A 100 -7.69 -9.18 33.98
C VAL A 100 -6.87 -10.40 34.37
N VAL A 101 -7.46 -11.58 34.14
CA VAL A 101 -6.75 -12.86 34.22
C VAL A 101 -6.74 -13.43 32.81
N GLU A 102 -5.58 -13.90 32.37
CA GLU A 102 -5.37 -14.45 31.02
C GLU A 102 -4.82 -15.86 31.08
N SER A 103 -5.30 -16.74 30.19
CA SER A 103 -4.75 -18.07 29.99
C SER A 103 -4.73 -18.43 28.50
N LYS A 104 -3.64 -19.02 28.04
CA LYS A 104 -3.51 -19.58 26.70
C LYS A 104 -3.80 -21.10 26.64
N GLU A 105 -4.01 -21.74 27.80
CA GLU A 105 -4.19 -23.19 27.86
C GLU A 105 -5.66 -23.61 27.71
N SER A 106 -6.55 -22.99 28.48
CA SER A 106 -7.99 -23.35 28.42
C SER A 106 -8.87 -22.33 29.14
N PRO A 107 -10.17 -22.25 28.76
CA PRO A 107 -11.14 -21.43 29.48
C PRO A 107 -11.30 -21.85 30.95
N THR A 108 -11.08 -23.14 31.27
CA THR A 108 -11.14 -23.65 32.65
C THR A 108 -9.95 -23.19 33.48
N LYS A 109 -8.76 -23.07 32.89
CA LYS A 109 -7.59 -22.55 33.58
C LYS A 109 -7.78 -21.05 33.88
N ALA A 110 -8.22 -20.25 32.92
CA ALA A 110 -8.56 -18.85 33.14
C ALA A 110 -9.61 -18.67 34.25
N ALA A 111 -10.66 -19.49 34.25
CA ALA A 111 -11.70 -19.45 35.27
C ALA A 111 -11.16 -19.79 36.68
N ASN A 112 -10.25 -20.75 36.80
CA ASN A 112 -9.67 -21.12 38.08
C ASN A 112 -8.63 -20.09 38.55
N GLU A 113 -7.86 -19.48 37.68
CA GLU A 113 -6.96 -18.37 38.01
C GLU A 113 -7.75 -17.16 38.49
N TYR A 114 -8.88 -16.83 37.85
CA TYR A 114 -9.81 -15.82 38.30
C TYR A 114 -10.33 -16.13 39.72
N LEU A 115 -10.75 -17.36 39.99
CA LEU A 115 -11.24 -17.77 41.29
C LEU A 115 -10.17 -17.62 42.39
N ARG A 116 -8.92 -18.01 42.10
CA ARG A 116 -7.79 -17.88 43.03
C ARG A 116 -7.41 -16.41 43.25
N SER A 117 -7.50 -15.56 42.23
CA SER A 117 -7.23 -14.14 42.38
C SER A 117 -8.26 -13.44 43.34
N LYS A 118 -9.47 -13.97 43.40
CA LYS A 118 -10.52 -13.50 44.36
C LYS A 118 -10.37 -14.12 45.72
N ASN A 119 -10.03 -15.41 45.80
CA ASN A 119 -9.85 -16.13 47.04
C ASN A 119 -8.64 -17.08 46.94
N PRO A 120 -7.43 -16.67 47.34
CA PRO A 120 -6.20 -17.46 47.21
C PRO A 120 -6.26 -18.81 47.92
N ASN A 121 -7.06 -18.97 48.95
CA ASN A 121 -7.16 -20.18 49.77
C ASN A 121 -8.25 -21.15 49.30
N THR A 122 -8.84 -20.94 48.14
CA THR A 122 -9.92 -21.81 47.65
C THR A 122 -9.38 -23.08 47.02
N HIS A 123 -9.97 -24.21 47.35
CA HIS A 123 -9.77 -25.49 46.67
C HIS A 123 -10.86 -25.79 45.62
N ALA A 124 -11.83 -24.91 45.46
CA ALA A 124 -12.90 -25.04 44.50
C ALA A 124 -12.38 -24.88 43.05
N ASN A 125 -13.00 -25.55 42.11
CA ASN A 125 -12.71 -25.45 40.68
C ASN A 125 -13.96 -24.94 39.95
N LEU A 126 -13.76 -24.01 39.02
CA LEU A 126 -14.80 -23.50 38.12
C LEU A 126 -14.70 -24.17 36.74
N SER A 127 -15.84 -24.46 36.16
CA SER A 127 -15.92 -24.91 34.77
C SER A 127 -15.82 -23.69 33.85
N GLY A 128 -14.74 -23.61 33.07
CA GLY A 128 -14.58 -22.56 32.09
C GLY A 128 -15.69 -22.56 31.03
N ILE A 129 -16.23 -23.73 30.68
CA ILE A 129 -17.34 -23.85 29.74
C ILE A 129 -18.54 -23.05 30.25
N HIS A 130 -18.88 -23.14 31.52
CA HIS A 130 -19.98 -22.41 32.13
C HIS A 130 -19.64 -20.93 32.33
N VAL A 131 -18.43 -20.59 32.80
CA VAL A 131 -18.02 -19.20 33.04
C VAL A 131 -18.05 -18.39 31.74
N PHE A 132 -17.62 -18.97 30.64
CA PHE A 132 -17.65 -18.36 29.30
C PHE A 132 -18.98 -18.57 28.55
N GLY A 133 -19.94 -19.31 29.09
CA GLY A 133 -21.23 -19.56 28.45
C GLY A 133 -21.15 -20.38 27.16
N LEU A 134 -20.12 -21.21 26.99
CA LEU A 134 -19.87 -21.98 25.78
C LEU A 134 -20.88 -23.12 25.55
N ASN A 135 -21.56 -23.57 26.61
CA ASN A 135 -22.58 -24.61 26.55
C ASN A 135 -24.00 -24.11 26.16
N ALA A 136 -24.12 -22.88 25.71
CA ALA A 136 -25.36 -22.31 25.19
C ALA A 136 -25.59 -22.81 23.75
N THR A 137 -26.28 -23.95 23.60
CA THR A 137 -26.49 -24.61 22.32
C THR A 137 -27.26 -23.77 21.29
N ASP A 138 -28.16 -22.92 21.77
CA ASP A 138 -28.92 -22.03 20.87
C ASP A 138 -28.04 -20.92 20.30
N VAL A 139 -27.12 -20.37 21.11
CA VAL A 139 -26.10 -19.43 20.67
C VAL A 139 -25.13 -20.06 19.67
N GLU A 140 -24.74 -21.32 19.90
CA GLU A 140 -23.91 -22.07 18.98
C GLU A 140 -24.59 -22.30 17.63
N LYS A 141 -25.84 -22.75 17.63
CA LYS A 141 -26.63 -22.96 16.40
C LYS A 141 -26.79 -21.70 15.56
N GLU A 142 -27.10 -20.57 16.21
CA GLU A 142 -27.24 -19.30 15.50
C GLU A 142 -25.88 -18.82 14.94
N ARG A 143 -24.79 -18.94 15.72
CA ARG A 143 -23.45 -18.62 15.24
C ARG A 143 -23.04 -19.52 14.05
N GLU A 144 -23.43 -20.79 14.06
CA GLU A 144 -23.23 -21.70 12.94
C GLU A 144 -24.03 -21.28 11.70
N LYS A 145 -25.28 -20.89 11.85
CA LYS A 145 -26.07 -20.35 10.73
C LYS A 145 -25.38 -19.13 10.10
N LYS A 146 -24.87 -18.20 10.90
CA LYS A 146 -24.13 -17.01 10.42
C LYS A 146 -22.78 -17.37 9.81
N ASN A 147 -22.05 -18.34 10.35
CA ASN A 147 -20.80 -18.82 9.76
C ASN A 147 -21.01 -19.46 8.38
N HIS A 148 -22.13 -20.12 8.17
CA HIS A 148 -22.50 -20.59 6.83
C HIS A 148 -22.77 -19.43 5.87
N SER A 149 -23.19 -18.24 6.35
CA SER A 149 -23.35 -17.05 5.54
C SER A 149 -22.05 -16.29 5.24
N HIS A 150 -21.00 -16.45 6.07
CA HIS A 150 -19.72 -15.76 5.91
C HIS A 150 -18.61 -16.57 5.22
N SER A 151 -18.80 -17.87 5.00
CA SER A 151 -17.85 -18.69 4.23
C SER A 151 -18.22 -18.81 2.74
N PHE A 152 -18.87 -17.81 2.18
CA PHE A 152 -19.17 -17.80 0.75
C PHE A 152 -17.88 -17.63 -0.06
N LYS A 153 -17.28 -18.76 -0.47
CA LYS A 153 -16.45 -18.71 -1.67
C LYS A 153 -17.31 -18.14 -2.80
N PRO A 154 -16.82 -17.16 -3.57
CA PRO A 154 -17.51 -16.68 -4.76
C PRO A 154 -17.95 -17.87 -5.61
N PHE A 155 -19.12 -17.78 -6.23
CA PHE A 155 -19.72 -18.89 -6.97
C PHE A 155 -18.75 -19.48 -8.02
N ASN A 156 -17.97 -18.64 -8.68
CA ASN A 156 -16.93 -19.03 -9.64
C ASN A 156 -15.75 -19.81 -9.05
N MET A 157 -15.53 -19.72 -7.74
CA MET A 157 -14.45 -20.44 -7.01
C MET A 157 -14.93 -21.76 -6.37
N LEU A 158 -16.19 -22.12 -6.56
CA LEU A 158 -16.75 -23.37 -6.06
C LEU A 158 -16.39 -24.53 -7.00
N SER A 159 -16.31 -25.75 -6.43
CA SER A 159 -16.32 -26.97 -7.25
C SER A 159 -17.64 -27.11 -7.98
N GLU A 160 -17.67 -27.77 -9.14
CA GLU A 160 -18.88 -27.93 -9.96
C GLU A 160 -20.03 -28.55 -9.15
N SER A 161 -19.77 -29.56 -8.31
CA SER A 161 -20.80 -30.17 -7.44
C SER A 161 -21.36 -29.18 -6.42
N MET A 162 -20.58 -28.23 -5.93
CA MET A 162 -21.04 -27.19 -5.01
C MET A 162 -21.79 -26.07 -5.73
N LYS A 163 -21.38 -25.73 -6.95
CA LYS A 163 -22.14 -24.83 -7.82
C LYS A 163 -23.52 -25.37 -8.09
N THR A 164 -23.59 -26.62 -8.53
CA THR A 164 -24.82 -27.35 -8.76
C THR A 164 -25.74 -27.35 -7.54
N LYS A 165 -25.22 -27.70 -6.36
CA LYS A 165 -25.99 -27.74 -5.11
C LYS A 165 -26.53 -26.35 -4.71
N ARG A 166 -25.76 -25.29 -4.87
CA ARG A 166 -26.19 -23.92 -4.55
C ARG A 166 -27.19 -23.40 -5.55
N SER A 167 -26.99 -23.65 -6.86
CA SER A 167 -27.95 -23.27 -7.90
C SER A 167 -29.30 -23.96 -7.67
N ARG A 168 -29.30 -25.25 -7.35
CA ARG A 168 -30.55 -26.01 -7.05
C ARG A 168 -31.27 -25.46 -5.81
N SER A 169 -30.54 -25.19 -4.73
CA SER A 169 -31.14 -24.59 -3.52
C SER A 169 -31.73 -23.21 -3.79
N PHE A 170 -31.06 -22.37 -4.57
CA PHE A 170 -31.57 -21.07 -4.98
C PHE A 170 -32.80 -21.20 -5.86
N SER A 171 -32.78 -22.09 -6.86
CA SER A 171 -33.92 -22.34 -7.75
C SER A 171 -35.18 -22.73 -6.96
N ILE A 172 -35.05 -23.72 -6.07
CA ILE A 172 -36.20 -24.20 -5.26
C ILE A 172 -36.74 -23.06 -4.38
N HIS A 173 -35.88 -22.26 -3.79
CA HIS A 173 -36.30 -21.14 -2.94
C HIS A 173 -37.03 -20.06 -3.73
N MET A 174 -36.54 -19.71 -4.90
CA MET A 174 -37.15 -18.71 -5.78
C MET A 174 -38.48 -19.22 -6.37
N ASP A 175 -38.56 -20.50 -6.79
CA ASP A 175 -39.80 -21.11 -7.22
C ASP A 175 -40.87 -21.09 -6.11
N THR A 176 -40.50 -21.37 -4.88
CA THR A 176 -41.37 -21.32 -3.71
C THR A 176 -41.94 -19.93 -3.46
N ILE A 177 -41.06 -18.90 -3.51
CA ILE A 177 -41.49 -17.50 -3.36
C ILE A 177 -42.42 -17.12 -4.51
N PHE A 178 -42.03 -17.43 -5.74
CA PHE A 178 -42.81 -17.08 -6.92
C PHE A 178 -44.20 -17.73 -6.90
N GLN A 179 -44.30 -19.02 -6.57
CA GLN A 179 -45.58 -19.73 -6.45
C GLN A 179 -46.45 -19.14 -5.35
N ASN A 180 -45.91 -18.83 -4.19
CA ASN A 180 -46.64 -18.24 -3.08
C ASN A 180 -47.18 -16.83 -3.41
N GLU A 181 -46.41 -16.00 -4.10
CA GLU A 181 -46.84 -14.66 -4.48
C GLU A 181 -47.79 -14.65 -5.66
N THR A 182 -47.65 -15.58 -6.64
CA THR A 182 -48.50 -15.63 -7.82
C THR A 182 -49.85 -16.31 -7.56
N LEU A 183 -49.95 -17.25 -6.61
CA LEU A 183 -51.20 -17.84 -6.17
C LEU A 183 -52.25 -16.80 -5.70
N ASN A 184 -51.80 -15.65 -5.25
CA ASN A 184 -52.65 -14.54 -4.81
C ASN A 184 -53.21 -13.69 -5.98
N PHE A 185 -52.67 -13.82 -7.19
CA PHE A 185 -53.00 -12.95 -8.33
C PHE A 185 -53.70 -13.67 -9.50
N TYR A 186 -53.58 -15.00 -9.59
CA TYR A 186 -54.13 -15.76 -10.75
C TYR A 186 -55.12 -16.81 -10.31
N ASN A 187 -56.37 -16.57 -10.68
CA ASN A 187 -57.50 -17.51 -10.52
C ASN A 187 -57.62 -18.39 -11.75
N SER A 188 -56.66 -19.20 -12.14
CA SER A 188 -56.88 -20.05 -13.31
C SER A 188 -55.88 -21.18 -13.47
N SER A 189 -56.26 -22.13 -14.34
CA SER A 189 -55.62 -23.36 -14.71
C SER A 189 -54.21 -23.22 -15.32
N ASP A 190 -53.76 -22.00 -15.63
CA ASP A 190 -52.47 -21.76 -16.23
C ASP A 190 -51.46 -21.44 -15.12
N GLN A 191 -50.57 -22.38 -14.83
CA GLN A 191 -49.51 -22.17 -13.88
C GLN A 191 -48.43 -21.25 -14.51
N PRO A 192 -48.14 -20.06 -13.94
CA PRO A 192 -47.07 -19.22 -14.42
C PRO A 192 -45.74 -19.91 -14.22
N VAL A 193 -44.87 -19.86 -15.22
CA VAL A 193 -43.53 -20.45 -15.19
C VAL A 193 -42.51 -19.32 -15.10
N LEU A 194 -41.66 -19.39 -14.10
CA LEU A 194 -40.53 -18.46 -13.94
C LEU A 194 -39.45 -18.75 -15.01
N GLN A 195 -39.24 -17.82 -15.93
CA GLN A 195 -38.29 -17.99 -17.02
C GLN A 195 -36.91 -17.39 -16.69
N GLU A 196 -36.90 -16.21 -16.10
CA GLU A 196 -35.63 -15.55 -15.73
C GLU A 196 -35.80 -14.64 -14.50
N ILE A 197 -34.73 -14.47 -13.72
CA ILE A 197 -34.64 -13.48 -12.65
C ILE A 197 -33.45 -12.62 -12.92
N ARG A 198 -33.63 -11.30 -12.91
CA ARG A 198 -32.58 -10.30 -12.99
C ARG A 198 -32.45 -9.61 -11.66
N PHE A 199 -31.21 -9.52 -11.13
CA PHE A 199 -30.94 -8.84 -9.88
C PHE A 199 -29.60 -8.17 -9.90
N ASN A 200 -29.46 -7.11 -9.10
CA ASN A 200 -28.22 -6.37 -8.94
C ASN A 200 -27.67 -6.60 -7.53
N VAL A 201 -26.39 -6.93 -7.43
CA VAL A 201 -25.69 -7.04 -6.16
C VAL A 201 -24.39 -6.26 -6.25
N GLN A 202 -24.23 -5.25 -5.43
CA GLN A 202 -23.04 -4.41 -5.40
C GLN A 202 -22.67 -3.85 -6.78
N ASN A 203 -23.66 -3.26 -7.48
CA ASN A 203 -23.54 -2.72 -8.85
C ASN A 203 -23.15 -3.74 -9.94
N LYS A 204 -23.32 -5.04 -9.67
CA LYS A 204 -23.17 -6.11 -10.66
C LYS A 204 -24.53 -6.71 -10.97
N ASN A 205 -24.86 -6.76 -12.25
CA ASN A 205 -26.09 -7.42 -12.71
C ASN A 205 -25.88 -8.92 -12.81
N TYR A 206 -26.85 -9.67 -12.33
CA TYR A 206 -26.88 -11.11 -12.39
C TYR A 206 -28.18 -11.54 -13.08
N LEU A 207 -28.11 -12.62 -13.84
CA LEU A 207 -29.20 -13.27 -14.50
C LEU A 207 -29.26 -14.73 -14.05
N ALA A 208 -30.41 -15.17 -13.59
CA ALA A 208 -30.72 -16.57 -13.37
C ALA A 208 -31.77 -17.00 -14.41
N ASN A 209 -31.39 -17.88 -15.33
CA ASN A 209 -32.29 -18.44 -16.35
C ASN A 209 -32.82 -19.79 -15.91
N TYR A 210 -34.12 -20.01 -16.09
CA TYR A 210 -34.78 -21.28 -15.90
C TYR A 210 -35.12 -21.83 -17.29
N CYS A 211 -34.58 -23.00 -17.67
CA CYS A 211 -34.90 -23.62 -18.95
C CYS A 211 -36.22 -24.34 -18.90
N ASP A 212 -36.92 -24.45 -20.06
CA ASP A 212 -38.17 -25.14 -20.20
C ASP A 212 -38.09 -26.62 -19.77
N LYS A 213 -39.17 -27.11 -19.10
CA LYS A 213 -39.24 -28.43 -18.48
C LYS A 213 -39.31 -29.61 -19.47
N ASN A 214 -39.16 -29.39 -20.77
CA ASN A 214 -39.34 -30.43 -21.79
C ASN A 214 -38.07 -31.21 -22.19
N GLU A 215 -36.93 -30.93 -21.60
CA GLU A 215 -35.76 -31.80 -21.75
C GLU A 215 -35.41 -32.40 -20.39
N GLU A 216 -35.31 -33.72 -20.31
CA GLU A 216 -35.03 -34.53 -19.11
C GLU A 216 -33.61 -34.32 -18.52
N LYS A 217 -33.09 -33.09 -18.50
CA LYS A 217 -31.94 -32.72 -17.71
C LYS A 217 -32.40 -31.75 -16.65
N GLU A 218 -32.10 -32.10 -15.38
CA GLU A 218 -32.37 -31.28 -14.20
C GLU A 218 -32.08 -29.81 -14.46
N ASN A 219 -33.10 -28.99 -14.58
CA ASN A 219 -33.02 -27.55 -14.83
C ASN A 219 -32.40 -26.87 -13.61
N GLN A 220 -31.17 -26.43 -13.77
CA GLN A 220 -30.47 -25.67 -12.75
C GLN A 220 -30.24 -24.23 -13.26
N PRO A 221 -30.69 -23.19 -12.54
CA PRO A 221 -30.40 -21.83 -12.93
C PRO A 221 -28.88 -21.62 -12.82
N ALA A 222 -28.25 -21.32 -13.93
CA ALA A 222 -26.86 -20.88 -13.92
C ALA A 222 -26.85 -19.44 -13.43
N LEU A 223 -26.47 -19.23 -12.15
CA LEU A 223 -26.14 -17.91 -11.63
C LEU A 223 -24.86 -17.43 -12.28
N GLN A 224 -24.97 -16.74 -13.40
CA GLN A 224 -23.87 -16.07 -14.05
C GLN A 224 -23.99 -14.56 -13.86
N PRO A 225 -22.90 -13.85 -13.55
CA PRO A 225 -22.94 -12.41 -13.64
C PRO A 225 -23.27 -12.03 -15.07
N GLU A 226 -24.37 -11.30 -15.26
CA GLU A 226 -24.71 -10.75 -16.57
C GLU A 226 -23.68 -9.68 -16.90
N LEU A 227 -22.69 -10.04 -17.72
CA LEU A 227 -21.80 -9.05 -18.31
C LEU A 227 -22.64 -8.19 -19.24
N PRO A 228 -22.64 -6.86 -19.05
CA PRO A 228 -23.28 -5.96 -19.99
C PRO A 228 -22.80 -6.29 -21.40
N ARG A 229 -23.71 -6.31 -22.39
CA ARG A 229 -23.34 -6.55 -23.79
C ARG A 229 -22.22 -5.60 -24.18
N ASP A 230 -21.22 -6.06 -24.96
CA ASP A 230 -20.06 -5.28 -25.39
C ASP A 230 -20.44 -3.87 -25.88
N ARG A 231 -21.55 -3.74 -26.58
CA ARG A 231 -22.07 -2.47 -27.06
C ARG A 231 -22.46 -1.51 -25.92
N VAL A 232 -22.98 -2.02 -24.81
CA VAL A 232 -23.35 -1.20 -23.63
C VAL A 232 -22.07 -0.71 -22.94
N ILE A 233 -21.07 -1.58 -22.81
CA ILE A 233 -19.76 -1.23 -22.26
C ILE A 233 -19.07 -0.18 -23.13
N LEU A 234 -19.07 -0.36 -24.45
CA LEU A 234 -18.51 0.58 -25.41
C LEU A 234 -19.19 1.96 -25.34
N ASN A 235 -20.52 1.97 -25.27
CA ASN A 235 -21.29 3.22 -25.16
C ASN A 235 -21.02 3.93 -23.83
N ALA A 236 -20.93 3.20 -22.70
CA ALA A 236 -20.59 3.75 -21.40
C ALA A 236 -19.18 4.34 -21.40
N ARG A 237 -18.20 3.60 -21.94
CA ARG A 237 -16.83 4.11 -22.10
C ARG A 237 -16.78 5.37 -22.96
N LYS A 238 -17.50 5.38 -24.06
CA LYS A 238 -17.54 6.55 -24.96
C LYS A 238 -18.09 7.77 -24.22
N ARG A 239 -19.21 7.63 -23.49
CA ARG A 239 -19.80 8.71 -22.69
C ARG A 239 -18.83 9.22 -21.61
N ILE A 240 -18.20 8.31 -20.84
CA ILE A 240 -17.22 8.68 -19.81
C ILE A 240 -16.05 9.42 -20.44
N ASN A 241 -15.55 8.93 -21.58
CA ASN A 241 -14.44 9.60 -22.28
C ASN A 241 -14.82 10.99 -22.79
N GLU A 242 -16.02 11.14 -23.33
CA GLU A 242 -16.54 12.45 -23.79
C GLU A 242 -16.66 13.42 -22.60
N GLU A 243 -17.24 12.98 -21.48
CA GLU A 243 -17.34 13.79 -20.26
C GLU A 243 -15.97 14.16 -19.70
N MET A 244 -15.08 13.19 -19.54
CA MET A 244 -13.75 13.42 -18.99
C MET A 244 -12.86 14.23 -19.93
N SER A 245 -13.07 14.14 -21.26
CA SER A 245 -12.35 14.98 -22.24
C SER A 245 -12.75 16.46 -22.15
N GLN A 246 -13.92 16.77 -21.61
CA GLN A 246 -14.33 18.16 -21.32
C GLN A 246 -13.76 18.64 -20.00
N LYS A 247 -13.69 17.76 -18.98
CA LYS A 247 -13.22 18.11 -17.63
C LYS A 247 -11.69 18.12 -17.55
N ILE A 248 -11.03 17.09 -18.12
CA ILE A 248 -9.57 16.94 -18.15
C ILE A 248 -9.14 16.61 -19.57
N PRO A 249 -9.00 17.63 -20.43
CA PRO A 249 -8.56 17.46 -21.81
C PRO A 249 -7.15 16.85 -21.88
N ILE A 250 -6.92 16.02 -22.90
CA ILE A 250 -5.60 15.46 -23.20
C ILE A 250 -5.08 16.13 -24.46
N SER A 251 -4.01 16.90 -24.31
CA SER A 251 -3.32 17.58 -25.40
C SER A 251 -2.15 16.72 -25.90
N ILE A 252 -1.91 16.72 -27.21
CA ILE A 252 -0.75 16.05 -27.80
C ILE A 252 0.27 17.12 -28.19
N LEU A 253 1.44 17.03 -27.59
CA LEU A 253 2.58 17.89 -27.87
C LEU A 253 3.53 17.20 -28.84
N ASN A 254 4.04 17.95 -29.82
CA ASN A 254 5.08 17.46 -30.73
C ASN A 254 6.46 17.72 -30.10
N ILE A 255 7.20 16.65 -29.84
CA ILE A 255 8.56 16.73 -29.33
C ILE A 255 9.47 17.05 -30.50
N LYS A 256 10.07 18.24 -30.51
CA LYS A 256 11.07 18.61 -31.54
C LYS A 256 12.32 17.76 -31.35
N HIS A 257 12.57 16.89 -32.31
CA HIS A 257 13.77 16.09 -32.58
C HIS A 257 14.76 15.85 -31.41
N THR A 258 14.56 14.76 -30.68
CA THR A 258 15.69 14.05 -30.07
C THR A 258 16.30 13.14 -31.13
N PRO A 259 17.63 13.12 -31.36
CA PRO A 259 18.24 12.20 -32.32
C PRO A 259 17.86 10.75 -31.99
N LEU A 260 17.45 9.99 -32.97
CA LEU A 260 16.98 8.61 -32.83
C LEU A 260 17.93 7.71 -32.05
N ALA A 261 19.24 7.91 -32.24
CA ALA A 261 20.31 7.17 -31.55
C ALA A 261 20.32 7.29 -30.04
N SER A 262 19.70 8.36 -29.46
CA SER A 262 19.58 8.53 -27.99
C SER A 262 18.33 7.90 -27.40
N THR A 263 17.36 7.54 -28.23
CA THR A 263 16.08 6.94 -27.82
C THR A 263 16.06 5.41 -27.96
N ILE A 264 16.91 4.86 -28.80
CA ILE A 264 17.02 3.42 -29.05
C ILE A 264 18.43 2.99 -28.64
N ASN A 265 18.53 2.21 -27.56
CA ASN A 265 19.84 1.82 -27.00
C ASN A 265 20.58 0.74 -27.76
N GLU A 266 20.01 0.15 -28.81
CA GLU A 266 20.61 -0.86 -29.68
C GLU A 266 20.02 -0.76 -31.10
N ALA A 267 20.77 -1.14 -32.12
CA ALA A 267 20.29 -1.25 -33.49
C ALA A 267 19.01 -2.11 -33.50
N PRO A 268 17.95 -1.69 -34.19
CA PRO A 268 16.71 -2.46 -34.21
C PRO A 268 16.97 -3.82 -34.90
N ASP A 269 16.68 -4.91 -34.18
CA ASP A 269 16.55 -6.27 -34.73
C ASP A 269 15.30 -6.41 -35.63
N ILE A 270 14.65 -5.31 -35.96
CA ILE A 270 13.47 -5.25 -36.81
C ILE A 270 13.95 -4.80 -38.18
N GLU A 271 14.05 -5.73 -39.08
CA GLU A 271 14.34 -5.47 -40.50
C GLU A 271 13.15 -4.84 -41.25
N ASP A 272 12.00 -4.76 -40.62
CA ASP A 272 10.77 -4.21 -41.19
C ASP A 272 10.74 -2.68 -41.07
N GLN A 273 11.00 -2.03 -42.18
CA GLN A 273 11.10 -0.59 -42.33
C GLN A 273 9.77 0.14 -41.99
N GLU A 274 8.62 -0.51 -42.25
CA GLU A 274 7.30 0.05 -41.90
C GLU A 274 7.09 0.12 -40.39
N ILE A 275 7.54 -0.90 -39.64
CA ILE A 275 7.48 -0.91 -38.18
C ILE A 275 8.43 0.13 -37.57
N VAL A 276 9.62 0.32 -38.18
CA VAL A 276 10.57 1.35 -37.75
C VAL A 276 10.00 2.75 -37.98
N GLU A 277 9.39 3.01 -39.13
CA GLU A 277 8.75 4.30 -39.44
C GLU A 277 7.53 4.54 -38.56
N GLU A 278 6.76 3.51 -38.28
CA GLU A 278 5.61 3.60 -37.34
C GLU A 278 6.07 3.94 -35.94
N VAL A 279 7.10 3.30 -35.39
CA VAL A 279 7.73 3.64 -34.10
C VAL A 279 8.29 5.05 -34.11
N LEU A 280 8.88 5.50 -35.21
CA LEU A 280 9.44 6.84 -35.37
C LEU A 280 8.36 7.95 -35.34
N GLN A 281 7.18 7.71 -35.90
CA GLN A 281 6.04 8.65 -35.84
C GLN A 281 5.52 8.87 -34.42
N TYR A 282 5.73 7.92 -33.48
CA TYR A 282 5.28 7.99 -32.09
C TYR A 282 6.29 8.59 -31.14
N ILE A 283 7.59 8.45 -31.40
CA ILE A 283 8.67 8.99 -30.56
C ILE A 283 8.61 10.52 -30.50
N GLY A 284 7.96 11.16 -31.45
CA GLY A 284 7.80 12.61 -31.48
C GLY A 284 6.57 13.21 -30.78
N LYS A 285 5.77 12.43 -30.03
CA LYS A 285 4.53 12.90 -29.41
C LYS A 285 4.52 12.68 -27.90
N ALA A 286 4.12 13.71 -27.14
CA ALA A 286 3.86 13.64 -25.72
C ALA A 286 2.37 13.86 -25.44
N GLY A 287 1.84 13.20 -24.45
CA GLY A 287 0.52 13.51 -23.88
C GLY A 287 0.67 14.50 -22.74
N TYR A 288 -0.18 15.50 -22.68
CA TYR A 288 -0.21 16.52 -21.63
C TYR A 288 -1.63 16.73 -21.10
N ARG A 289 -1.75 16.86 -19.77
CA ARG A 289 -2.98 17.27 -19.07
C ARG A 289 -2.66 18.43 -18.14
N HIS A 290 -3.54 19.43 -18.11
CA HIS A 290 -3.38 20.60 -17.25
C HIS A 290 -3.55 20.22 -15.76
N ILE A 291 -2.65 20.78 -14.93
CA ILE A 291 -2.73 20.63 -13.47
C ILE A 291 -4.01 21.29 -12.95
N SER A 292 -4.37 22.45 -13.47
CA SER A 292 -5.60 23.17 -13.13
C SER A 292 -6.85 22.33 -13.35
N ASP A 293 -6.96 21.65 -14.50
CA ASP A 293 -8.11 20.80 -14.81
C ASP A 293 -8.21 19.60 -13.87
N ILE A 294 -7.06 18.99 -13.56
CA ILE A 294 -6.97 17.89 -12.58
C ILE A 294 -7.41 18.38 -11.19
N LEU A 295 -6.88 19.52 -10.74
CA LEU A 295 -7.24 20.09 -9.44
C LEU A 295 -8.72 20.45 -9.36
N LEU A 296 -9.27 21.15 -10.38
CA LEU A 296 -10.68 21.49 -10.44
C LEU A 296 -11.59 20.28 -10.39
N PHE A 297 -11.13 19.14 -10.93
CA PHE A 297 -11.87 17.88 -10.89
C PHE A 297 -11.84 17.22 -9.51
N VAL A 298 -10.71 17.26 -8.78
CA VAL A 298 -10.55 16.53 -7.51
C VAL A 298 -10.91 17.37 -6.27
N ILE A 299 -10.82 18.71 -6.32
CA ILE A 299 -11.11 19.61 -5.20
C ILE A 299 -12.47 19.34 -4.56
N PRO A 300 -13.59 19.19 -5.30
CA PRO A 300 -14.89 18.95 -4.69
C PRO A 300 -14.94 17.72 -3.79
N ASP A 301 -14.30 16.63 -4.20
CA ASP A 301 -14.21 15.41 -3.39
C ASP A 301 -13.34 15.62 -2.14
N LEU A 302 -12.21 16.30 -2.29
CA LEU A 302 -11.30 16.59 -1.18
C LEU A 302 -11.94 17.50 -0.13
N VAL A 303 -12.73 18.49 -0.55
CA VAL A 303 -13.51 19.34 0.35
C VAL A 303 -14.61 18.53 1.05
N ASN A 304 -15.34 17.70 0.32
CA ASN A 304 -16.38 16.83 0.90
C ASN A 304 -15.83 15.83 1.92
N ARG A 305 -14.59 15.37 1.74
CA ARG A 305 -13.89 14.50 2.69
C ARG A 305 -13.21 15.26 3.84
N ASN A 306 -13.37 16.58 3.93
CA ASN A 306 -12.71 17.48 4.89
C ASN A 306 -11.18 17.41 4.86
N ILE A 307 -10.60 17.13 3.69
CA ILE A 307 -9.14 17.15 3.47
C ILE A 307 -8.69 18.56 3.15
N LEU A 308 -9.42 19.26 2.28
CA LEU A 308 -9.20 20.66 1.96
C LEU A 308 -10.25 21.54 2.65
N ASN A 309 -9.79 22.65 3.21
CA ASN A 309 -10.64 23.59 3.92
C ASN A 309 -10.84 24.88 3.11
N PRO A 310 -12.06 25.18 2.62
CA PRO A 310 -12.34 26.43 1.89
C PRO A 310 -12.13 27.72 2.69
N ASN A 311 -12.09 27.63 4.04
CA ASN A 311 -11.81 28.80 4.90
C ASN A 311 -10.31 29.07 5.05
N ASP A 312 -9.47 28.08 4.75
CA ASP A 312 -8.01 28.21 4.65
C ASP A 312 -7.57 27.53 3.33
N PRO A 313 -7.80 28.21 2.20
CA PRO A 313 -7.74 27.61 0.88
C PRO A 313 -6.31 27.46 0.37
N ILE A 314 -5.55 26.53 0.94
CA ILE A 314 -4.21 26.16 0.51
C ILE A 314 -4.22 24.72 -0.01
N ILE A 315 -3.54 24.48 -1.11
CA ILE A 315 -3.32 23.14 -1.67
C ILE A 315 -1.82 22.93 -1.87
N HIS A 316 -1.29 21.89 -1.24
CA HIS A 316 0.11 21.51 -1.39
C HIS A 316 0.24 20.48 -2.52
N VAL A 317 0.85 20.87 -3.62
CA VAL A 317 0.97 20.06 -4.84
C VAL A 317 2.40 19.57 -5.02
N ARG A 318 2.61 18.27 -4.95
CA ARG A 318 3.90 17.66 -5.25
C ARG A 318 4.00 17.28 -6.71
N ILE A 319 5.01 17.79 -7.39
CA ILE A 319 5.42 17.36 -8.73
C ILE A 319 6.49 16.28 -8.59
N SER A 320 6.36 15.21 -9.34
CA SER A 320 7.34 14.11 -9.38
C SER A 320 7.54 13.63 -10.81
N GLY A 321 8.71 13.07 -11.11
CA GLY A 321 8.98 12.50 -12.41
C GLY A 321 9.74 11.18 -12.29
N ASP A 322 9.53 10.30 -13.26
CA ASP A 322 10.23 9.00 -13.34
C ASP A 322 10.31 8.57 -14.80
N GLY A 323 11.41 7.92 -15.17
CA GLY A 323 11.60 7.34 -16.46
C GLY A 323 11.87 5.84 -16.40
N ARG A 324 11.16 5.06 -17.20
CA ARG A 324 11.25 3.61 -17.20
C ARG A 324 11.32 3.01 -18.59
N ASN A 325 11.98 1.86 -18.69
CA ASN A 325 11.97 1.07 -19.92
C ASN A 325 10.62 0.39 -20.11
N VAL A 326 10.00 0.61 -21.28
CA VAL A 326 8.81 -0.11 -21.76
C VAL A 326 9.29 -1.21 -22.69
N GLY A 327 9.50 -2.41 -22.15
CA GLY A 327 10.16 -3.49 -22.89
C GLY A 327 11.65 -3.23 -23.10
N ARG A 328 12.25 -3.84 -24.13
CA ARG A 328 13.69 -3.74 -24.38
C ARG A 328 14.11 -2.47 -25.13
N LYS A 329 13.21 -1.81 -25.85
CA LYS A 329 13.56 -0.81 -26.87
C LYS A 329 12.99 0.60 -26.63
N VAL A 330 11.93 0.78 -25.84
CA VAL A 330 11.27 2.07 -25.64
C VAL A 330 11.36 2.50 -24.18
N LYS A 331 11.77 3.73 -23.94
CA LYS A 331 11.74 4.36 -22.63
C LYS A 331 10.54 5.29 -22.58
N HIS A 332 9.81 5.30 -21.49
CA HIS A 332 8.79 6.30 -21.17
C HIS A 332 9.26 7.19 -20.03
N VAL A 333 8.97 8.47 -20.15
CA VAL A 333 9.14 9.45 -19.09
C VAL A 333 7.79 10.01 -18.71
N MET A 334 7.53 10.02 -17.43
CA MET A 334 6.29 10.46 -16.83
C MET A 334 6.57 11.59 -15.84
N VAL A 335 5.73 12.62 -15.88
CA VAL A 335 5.64 13.66 -14.82
C VAL A 335 4.24 13.60 -14.23
N THR A 336 4.16 13.59 -12.91
CA THR A 336 2.89 13.52 -12.18
C THR A 336 2.74 14.68 -11.22
N CYS A 337 1.50 15.02 -10.87
CA CYS A 337 1.18 15.80 -9.70
C CYS A 337 0.39 14.96 -8.69
N THR A 338 0.55 15.22 -7.41
CA THR A 338 -0.22 14.63 -6.32
C THR A 338 -0.48 15.66 -5.24
N ILE A 339 -1.54 15.50 -4.46
CA ILE A 339 -1.95 16.43 -3.42
C ILE A 339 -1.43 15.89 -2.09
N LEU A 340 -0.52 16.63 -1.45
CA LEU A 340 0.12 16.25 -0.20
C LEU A 340 -0.87 16.22 0.97
N ASP A 341 -1.92 17.02 0.90
CA ASP A 341 -2.96 17.10 1.92
C ASP A 341 -3.75 15.79 2.08
N ASP A 342 -3.84 14.97 1.01
CA ASP A 342 -4.53 13.66 1.04
C ASP A 342 -3.59 12.53 1.52
N ILE A 343 -3.15 12.64 2.77
CA ILE A 343 -2.15 11.76 3.40
C ILE A 343 -2.53 10.27 3.30
N LEU A 344 -3.83 9.94 3.37
CA LEU A 344 -4.30 8.56 3.28
C LEU A 344 -4.12 7.92 1.90
N ASN A 345 -4.03 8.72 0.87
CA ASN A 345 -3.98 8.26 -0.51
C ASN A 345 -2.65 8.56 -1.21
N ILE A 346 -1.79 9.37 -0.62
CA ILE A 346 -0.55 9.85 -1.24
C ILE A 346 0.42 8.74 -1.67
N HIS A 347 0.33 7.55 -1.04
CA HIS A 347 1.16 6.40 -1.40
C HIS A 347 0.56 5.50 -2.49
N LYS A 348 -0.70 5.77 -2.88
CA LYS A 348 -1.40 4.98 -3.89
C LYS A 348 -1.11 5.53 -5.28
N ALA A 349 -0.72 4.65 -6.20
CA ALA A 349 -0.41 5.00 -7.59
C ALA A 349 -1.51 5.80 -8.28
N ASP A 350 -2.76 5.53 -7.96
CA ASP A 350 -3.93 6.14 -8.58
C ASP A 350 -4.13 7.61 -8.22
N PHE A 351 -3.53 8.08 -7.13
CA PHE A 351 -3.56 9.48 -6.69
C PHE A 351 -2.32 10.27 -7.11
N HIS A 352 -1.46 9.68 -7.93
CA HIS A 352 -0.42 10.36 -8.69
C HIS A 352 -0.95 10.62 -10.10
N TYR A 353 -1.44 11.81 -10.35
CA TYR A 353 -2.09 12.19 -11.61
C TYR A 353 -1.03 12.52 -12.66
N THR A 354 -0.99 11.76 -13.75
CA THR A 354 -0.02 12.01 -14.83
C THR A 354 -0.36 13.32 -15.54
N THR A 355 0.55 14.27 -15.50
CA THR A 355 0.45 15.53 -16.24
C THR A 355 1.11 15.41 -17.60
N ILE A 356 2.27 14.76 -17.67
CA ILE A 356 3.04 14.57 -18.88
C ILE A 356 3.42 13.10 -19.01
N LEU A 357 3.27 12.55 -20.21
CA LEU A 357 3.75 11.22 -20.58
C LEU A 357 4.31 11.25 -21.99
N TYR A 358 5.57 10.83 -22.15
CA TYR A 358 6.17 10.77 -23.47
C TYR A 358 7.15 9.59 -23.61
N PRO A 359 7.30 9.02 -24.83
CA PRO A 359 8.35 8.08 -25.11
C PRO A 359 9.66 8.84 -25.35
N GLY A 360 10.72 8.49 -24.64
CA GLY A 360 12.00 9.17 -24.77
C GLY A 360 12.93 8.96 -23.60
N VAL A 361 13.99 9.74 -23.55
CA VAL A 361 15.04 9.69 -22.53
C VAL A 361 14.90 10.87 -21.60
N GLU A 362 15.17 10.64 -20.32
CA GLU A 362 15.31 11.71 -19.32
C GLU A 362 16.57 12.53 -19.63
N ASN A 363 16.40 13.64 -20.30
CA ASN A 363 17.44 14.64 -20.48
C ASN A 363 16.86 16.05 -20.36
N TYR A 364 17.70 17.01 -20.05
CA TYR A 364 17.30 18.38 -19.75
C TYR A 364 16.57 19.03 -20.93
N GLU A 365 17.08 18.91 -22.15
CA GLU A 365 16.55 19.57 -23.35
C GLU A 365 15.15 19.04 -23.70
N THR A 366 14.98 17.73 -23.65
CA THR A 366 13.67 17.11 -23.92
C THR A 366 12.66 17.51 -22.85
N LEU A 367 13.04 17.43 -21.58
CA LEU A 367 12.16 17.83 -20.46
C LEU A 367 11.81 19.31 -20.54
N GLN A 368 12.76 20.20 -20.84
CA GLN A 368 12.51 21.63 -21.03
C GLN A 368 11.44 21.88 -22.11
N ASN A 369 11.55 21.21 -23.25
CA ASN A 369 10.59 21.38 -24.36
C ASN A 369 9.21 20.81 -24.03
N VAL A 370 9.18 19.61 -23.42
CA VAL A 370 7.89 18.92 -23.13
C VAL A 370 7.17 19.52 -21.94
N MET A 371 7.91 20.00 -20.94
CA MET A 371 7.34 20.62 -19.74
C MET A 371 6.98 22.10 -19.91
N GLU A 372 7.34 22.75 -20.98
CA GLU A 372 7.13 24.18 -21.17
C GLU A 372 5.69 24.64 -20.88
N PRO A 373 4.62 23.96 -21.38
CA PRO A 373 3.24 24.34 -21.04
C PRO A 373 2.95 24.18 -19.55
N MET A 374 3.44 23.11 -18.92
CA MET A 374 3.27 22.86 -17.49
C MET A 374 4.04 23.88 -16.63
N ILE A 375 5.24 24.27 -17.05
CA ILE A 375 6.06 25.28 -16.38
C ILE A 375 5.30 26.62 -16.35
N SER A 376 4.77 27.06 -17.49
CA SER A 376 3.99 28.29 -17.63
C SER A 376 2.70 28.25 -16.79
N GLU A 377 2.00 27.11 -16.81
CA GLU A 377 0.80 26.89 -16.02
C GLU A 377 1.09 26.93 -14.52
N LEU A 378 2.08 26.15 -14.06
CA LEU A 378 2.44 26.09 -12.63
C LEU A 378 2.89 27.45 -12.11
N HIS A 379 3.64 28.22 -12.91
CA HIS A 379 4.02 29.59 -12.58
C HIS A 379 2.79 30.48 -12.37
N ASN A 380 1.81 30.39 -13.27
CA ASN A 380 0.56 31.12 -13.13
C ASN A 380 -0.23 30.70 -11.89
N LEU A 381 -0.32 29.39 -11.61
CA LEU A 381 -1.01 28.85 -10.44
C LEU A 381 -0.38 29.32 -9.12
N VAL A 382 0.94 29.40 -9.06
CA VAL A 382 1.66 29.88 -7.86
C VAL A 382 1.41 31.37 -7.63
N ILE A 383 1.37 32.20 -8.69
CA ILE A 383 1.19 33.66 -8.56
C ILE A 383 -0.28 34.00 -8.31
N ASN A 384 -1.17 33.45 -9.12
CA ASN A 384 -2.56 33.87 -9.17
C ASN A 384 -3.51 32.97 -8.37
N GLY A 385 -3.07 31.77 -8.00
CA GLY A 385 -3.93 30.75 -7.40
C GLY A 385 -4.88 30.10 -8.42
N LEU A 386 -5.74 29.23 -7.92
CA LEU A 386 -6.79 28.55 -8.69
C LEU A 386 -8.16 28.93 -8.14
N ILE A 387 -9.06 29.39 -9.02
CA ILE A 387 -10.45 29.69 -8.63
C ILE A 387 -11.32 28.51 -9.00
N ASP A 388 -11.98 27.92 -8.02
CA ASP A 388 -12.90 26.81 -8.24
C ASP A 388 -14.30 27.29 -8.70
N PRO A 389 -15.18 26.40 -9.17
CA PRO A 389 -16.53 26.77 -9.61
C PRO A 389 -17.40 27.41 -8.52
N ASN A 390 -17.05 27.26 -7.24
CA ASN A 390 -17.74 27.86 -6.11
C ASN A 390 -17.23 29.27 -5.79
N GLY A 391 -16.19 29.73 -6.50
CA GLY A 391 -15.58 31.05 -6.31
C GLY A 391 -14.47 31.07 -5.24
N THR A 392 -14.11 29.94 -4.67
CA THR A 392 -12.99 29.85 -3.71
C THR A 392 -11.67 29.98 -4.46
N LYS A 393 -10.82 30.90 -4.00
CA LYS A 393 -9.49 31.10 -4.56
C LYS A 393 -8.46 30.31 -3.76
N TRP A 394 -8.02 29.18 -4.32
CA TRP A 394 -7.02 28.31 -3.73
C TRP A 394 -5.60 28.80 -3.99
N LYS A 395 -4.80 28.94 -2.94
CA LYS A 395 -3.36 29.16 -3.03
C LYS A 395 -2.68 27.83 -3.34
N ILE A 396 -1.81 27.80 -4.34
CA ILE A 396 -1.06 26.59 -4.70
C ILE A 396 0.36 26.71 -4.16
N GLU A 397 0.74 25.75 -3.31
CA GLU A 397 2.11 25.60 -2.80
C GLU A 397 2.76 24.38 -3.46
N PRO A 398 3.70 24.61 -4.40
CA PRO A 398 4.31 23.52 -5.14
C PRO A 398 5.51 22.95 -4.39
N TYR A 399 5.64 21.63 -4.50
CA TYR A 399 6.77 20.82 -4.02
C TYR A 399 7.33 19.97 -5.16
N PHE A 400 8.57 19.57 -5.03
CA PHE A 400 9.20 18.62 -5.94
C PHE A 400 9.88 17.49 -5.19
N SER A 401 9.64 16.24 -5.58
CA SER A 401 10.37 15.09 -5.08
C SER A 401 10.46 14.02 -6.17
N SER A 402 11.65 13.50 -6.40
CA SER A 402 11.93 12.46 -7.37
C SER A 402 13.25 11.77 -7.03
N ASP A 403 13.66 10.78 -7.83
CA ASP A 403 14.99 10.25 -7.72
C ASP A 403 16.05 11.33 -7.95
N TRP A 404 17.28 11.08 -7.52
CA TRP A 404 18.35 12.07 -7.62
C TRP A 404 18.66 12.49 -9.05
N LYS A 405 18.62 11.55 -9.98
CA LYS A 405 18.92 11.83 -11.38
C LYS A 405 17.90 12.80 -11.99
N PHE A 406 16.61 12.49 -11.78
CA PHE A 406 15.54 13.33 -12.29
C PHE A 406 15.55 14.71 -11.62
N MET A 407 15.74 14.77 -10.29
CA MET A 407 15.86 16.02 -9.54
C MET A 407 17.03 16.87 -10.05
N ALA A 408 18.21 16.26 -10.29
CA ALA A 408 19.37 16.96 -10.82
C ALA A 408 19.10 17.54 -12.22
N ILE A 409 18.38 16.81 -13.08
CA ILE A 409 18.00 17.30 -14.42
C ILE A 409 17.06 18.50 -14.28
N ILE A 410 16.03 18.43 -13.43
CA ILE A 410 15.07 19.54 -13.23
C ILE A 410 15.76 20.77 -12.66
N LEU A 411 16.71 20.60 -11.76
CA LEU A 411 17.50 21.72 -11.20
C LEU A 411 18.62 22.24 -12.13
N GLY A 412 18.84 21.60 -13.28
CA GLY A 412 19.97 21.90 -14.12
C GLY A 412 21.32 21.65 -13.44
N PHE A 413 21.37 20.67 -12.55
CA PHE A 413 22.47 20.40 -11.63
C PHE A 413 23.32 19.20 -12.07
N ASN A 414 24.52 19.13 -11.49
CA ASN A 414 25.46 18.02 -11.70
C ASN A 414 24.87 16.66 -11.23
N ALA A 415 25.36 15.59 -11.84
CA ALA A 415 25.08 14.24 -11.35
C ALA A 415 25.68 13.98 -9.96
N ALA A 416 25.15 13.00 -9.24
CA ALA A 416 25.58 12.62 -7.89
C ALA A 416 27.07 12.22 -7.77
N ASN A 417 27.71 11.86 -8.89
CA ASN A 417 29.13 11.52 -8.93
C ASN A 417 30.05 12.74 -9.17
N ALA A 418 29.54 13.94 -9.33
CA ALA A 418 30.32 15.16 -9.50
C ALA A 418 30.98 15.65 -8.20
N ASN A 419 31.97 16.57 -8.30
CA ASN A 419 32.63 17.11 -7.13
C ASN A 419 31.67 17.91 -6.24
N TYR A 420 30.84 18.78 -6.83
CA TYR A 420 29.72 19.45 -6.18
C TYR A 420 28.45 18.67 -6.50
N PHE A 421 28.11 17.74 -5.64
CA PHE A 421 27.01 16.78 -5.86
C PHE A 421 25.70 17.19 -5.17
N CYS A 422 25.78 18.03 -4.10
CA CYS A 422 24.60 18.35 -3.30
C CYS A 422 23.85 19.56 -3.84
N PRO A 423 22.54 19.44 -4.14
CA PRO A 423 21.71 20.56 -4.59
C PRO A 423 21.55 21.66 -3.54
N TRP A 424 21.55 21.32 -2.26
CA TRP A 424 21.20 22.22 -1.15
C TRP A 424 22.38 22.93 -0.51
N CYS A 425 23.58 22.33 -0.53
CA CYS A 425 24.77 22.90 0.12
C CYS A 425 26.01 22.89 -0.78
N MET A 426 27.10 23.44 -0.28
CA MET A 426 28.38 23.54 -0.99
C MET A 426 29.32 22.37 -0.71
N CYS A 427 28.82 21.26 -0.15
CA CYS A 427 29.64 20.10 0.14
C CYS A 427 30.31 19.54 -1.12
N THR A 428 31.58 19.22 -0.99
CA THR A 428 32.37 18.58 -2.06
C THR A 428 32.65 17.11 -1.72
N LYS A 429 33.04 16.33 -2.72
CA LYS A 429 33.49 14.95 -2.48
C LYS A 429 34.65 14.82 -1.49
N LYS A 430 35.49 15.86 -1.35
CA LYS A 430 36.59 15.87 -0.36
C LYS A 430 36.09 16.08 1.06
N ASP A 431 34.97 16.85 1.19
CA ASP A 431 34.41 17.21 2.50
C ASP A 431 33.36 16.22 3.00
N ILE A 432 32.78 15.36 2.12
CA ILE A 432 31.64 14.49 2.44
C ILE A 432 31.89 13.59 3.66
N GLY A 433 33.14 13.22 3.93
CA GLY A 433 33.57 12.39 5.06
C GLY A 433 34.06 13.16 6.26
N ASN A 434 34.02 14.49 6.24
CA ASN A 434 34.48 15.31 7.36
C ASN A 434 33.40 15.36 8.46
N ARG A 435 33.65 14.74 9.62
CA ARG A 435 32.73 14.65 10.76
C ARG A 435 32.51 15.99 11.46
N ASP A 436 33.46 16.90 11.37
CA ASP A 436 33.46 18.18 12.11
C ASP A 436 32.72 19.27 11.34
N LYS A 437 32.43 19.03 10.03
CA LYS A 437 31.77 19.98 9.17
C LYS A 437 30.29 19.68 9.08
N ILE A 438 29.47 20.60 9.56
CA ILE A 438 27.99 20.54 9.42
C ILE A 438 27.64 21.29 8.16
N HIS A 439 26.89 20.63 7.27
CA HIS A 439 26.37 21.23 6.06
C HIS A 439 24.87 21.50 6.24
N LYS A 440 24.47 22.73 5.98
CA LYS A 440 23.08 23.18 6.03
C LYS A 440 22.59 23.50 4.63
N ILE A 441 21.26 23.62 4.46
CA ILE A 441 20.68 24.21 3.26
C ILE A 441 21.12 25.69 3.23
N GLU A 442 22.06 26.01 2.35
CA GLU A 442 22.65 27.34 2.22
C GLU A 442 22.41 27.95 0.84
N LYS A 443 22.01 27.15 -0.14
CA LYS A 443 21.60 27.62 -1.46
C LYS A 443 20.13 27.96 -1.46
N ASN A 444 19.74 28.86 -2.33
CA ASN A 444 18.33 29.18 -2.58
C ASN A 444 18.08 29.40 -4.09
N MET A 445 16.80 29.39 -4.49
CA MET A 445 16.42 29.44 -5.89
C MET A 445 16.89 30.73 -6.58
N ASN A 446 16.90 31.89 -5.88
CA ASN A 446 17.37 33.17 -6.44
C ASN A 446 18.87 33.13 -6.78
N GLN A 447 19.68 32.50 -5.94
CA GLN A 447 21.12 32.29 -6.22
C GLN A 447 21.31 31.40 -7.45
N ILE A 448 20.52 30.33 -7.56
CA ILE A 448 20.62 29.37 -8.67
C ILE A 448 20.25 30.02 -9.99
N GLN A 449 19.27 30.95 -9.99
CA GLN A 449 18.84 31.69 -11.18
C GLN A 449 19.72 32.89 -11.50
N SER A 450 20.68 33.22 -10.65
CA SER A 450 21.55 34.39 -10.86
C SER A 450 22.50 34.18 -12.04
N SER A 451 23.08 35.27 -12.53
CA SER A 451 24.07 35.24 -13.62
C SER A 451 25.36 34.46 -13.25
N LYS A 452 25.58 34.23 -11.94
CA LYS A 452 26.69 33.42 -11.40
C LYS A 452 26.12 32.39 -10.43
N PRO A 453 25.54 31.30 -10.93
CA PRO A 453 24.94 30.28 -10.07
C PRO A 453 26.02 29.62 -9.19
N PRO A 454 25.62 29.07 -8.04
CA PRO A 454 26.53 28.30 -7.18
C PRO A 454 27.15 27.12 -7.93
N PRO A 455 28.36 26.69 -7.52
CA PRO A 455 29.01 25.54 -8.15
C PRO A 455 28.11 24.30 -8.19
N GLY A 456 28.13 23.60 -9.31
CA GLY A 456 27.31 22.42 -9.56
C GLY A 456 26.07 22.68 -10.40
N HIS A 457 25.59 23.93 -10.50
CA HIS A 457 24.48 24.31 -11.38
C HIS A 457 25.03 24.65 -12.77
N LEU A 458 24.62 23.87 -13.78
CA LEU A 458 25.12 23.94 -15.16
C LEU A 458 24.12 24.63 -16.09
N LYS A 459 22.82 24.54 -15.75
CA LYS A 459 21.71 25.07 -16.52
C LYS A 459 20.70 25.72 -15.57
N ALA A 460 19.79 26.53 -16.11
CA ALA A 460 18.71 27.10 -15.33
C ALA A 460 17.77 25.98 -14.81
N PRO A 461 17.19 26.10 -13.61
CA PRO A 461 16.19 25.14 -13.15
C PRO A 461 14.93 25.21 -14.02
N LEU A 462 14.34 24.05 -14.32
CA LEU A 462 13.11 23.98 -15.14
C LEU A 462 11.87 24.43 -14.36
N LEU A 463 11.86 24.29 -13.04
CA LEU A 463 10.75 24.69 -12.16
C LEU A 463 11.22 25.77 -11.16
N PRO A 464 11.57 26.97 -11.62
CA PRO A 464 12.14 28.02 -10.77
C PRO A 464 11.13 28.63 -9.80
N MET A 465 9.82 28.39 -9.99
CA MET A 465 8.75 28.86 -9.10
C MET A 465 8.65 28.02 -7.81
N ILE A 466 9.31 26.86 -7.75
CA ILE A 466 9.39 26.00 -6.54
C ILE A 466 10.59 26.46 -5.72
N PRO A 467 10.43 26.88 -4.46
CA PRO A 467 11.55 27.19 -3.58
C PRO A 467 12.49 25.98 -3.40
N LEU A 468 13.80 26.21 -3.21
CA LEU A 468 14.76 25.11 -3.14
C LEU A 468 14.52 24.19 -1.92
N ASP A 469 14.02 24.71 -0.82
CA ASP A 469 13.64 23.99 0.38
C ASP A 469 12.32 23.18 0.19
N HIS A 470 11.59 23.36 -0.92
CA HIS A 470 10.49 22.53 -1.38
C HIS A 470 10.94 21.43 -2.36
N TYR A 471 12.21 21.36 -2.71
CA TYR A 471 12.82 20.21 -3.37
C TYR A 471 13.23 19.20 -2.31
N VAL A 472 12.31 18.29 -1.96
CA VAL A 472 12.45 17.37 -0.85
C VAL A 472 13.07 16.06 -1.33
N PRO A 473 14.11 15.53 -0.65
CA PRO A 473 14.69 14.26 -1.03
C PRO A 473 13.70 13.12 -0.87
N ASP A 474 13.70 12.22 -1.84
CA ASP A 474 12.89 11.01 -1.79
C ASP A 474 13.42 10.03 -0.73
N GLU A 475 12.62 9.75 0.26
CA GLU A 475 13.00 8.89 1.39
C GLU A 475 13.27 7.44 0.95
N LEU A 476 12.51 6.95 -0.05
CA LEU A 476 12.69 5.59 -0.58
C LEU A 476 14.09 5.43 -1.19
N HIS A 477 14.51 6.35 -2.04
CA HIS A 477 15.84 6.30 -2.65
C HIS A 477 16.96 6.56 -1.64
N VAL A 478 16.74 7.36 -0.59
CA VAL A 478 17.68 7.46 0.53
C VAL A 478 17.91 6.08 1.13
N MET A 479 16.87 5.34 1.45
CA MET A 479 16.97 3.99 1.99
C MET A 479 17.63 3.03 0.99
N LEU A 480 17.14 2.99 -0.25
CA LEU A 480 17.61 2.04 -1.26
C LEU A 480 19.12 2.18 -1.53
N ARG A 481 19.61 3.42 -1.69
CA ARG A 481 21.02 3.68 -2.07
C ARG A 481 21.98 3.55 -0.90
N ILE A 482 21.55 3.86 0.32
CA ILE A 482 22.36 3.60 1.52
C ILE A 482 22.45 2.09 1.76
N TRP A 483 21.33 1.37 1.63
CA TRP A 483 21.31 -0.09 1.69
C TRP A 483 22.26 -0.71 0.67
N ASP A 484 22.15 -0.32 -0.61
CA ASP A 484 23.03 -0.81 -1.69
C ASP A 484 24.49 -0.60 -1.36
N ARG A 485 24.83 0.54 -0.77
CA ARG A 485 26.20 0.83 -0.36
C ARG A 485 26.66 -0.05 0.79
N MET A 486 25.85 -0.17 1.83
CA MET A 486 26.19 -1.03 2.98
C MET A 486 26.34 -2.49 2.56
N TRP A 487 25.43 -3.01 1.73
CA TRP A 487 25.54 -4.36 1.19
C TRP A 487 26.78 -4.55 0.33
N ALA A 488 27.07 -3.62 -0.56
CA ALA A 488 28.29 -3.66 -1.38
C ALA A 488 29.56 -3.67 -0.52
N LEU A 489 29.58 -2.95 0.61
CA LEU A 489 30.72 -2.94 1.54
C LEU A 489 30.90 -4.29 2.25
N VAL A 490 29.82 -4.95 2.63
CA VAL A 490 29.84 -6.33 3.18
C VAL A 490 30.44 -7.30 2.15
N ILE A 491 29.96 -7.26 0.91
CA ILE A 491 30.50 -8.12 -0.17
C ILE A 491 31.95 -7.79 -0.47
N GLN A 492 32.31 -6.50 -0.48
CA GLN A 492 33.70 -6.06 -0.70
C GLN A 492 34.64 -6.55 0.40
N GLU A 493 34.18 -6.56 1.65
CA GLU A 493 34.97 -7.06 2.78
C GLU A 493 35.26 -8.57 2.61
N LEU A 494 34.24 -9.37 2.31
CA LEU A 494 34.38 -10.80 2.03
C LEU A 494 35.35 -11.07 0.86
N LYS A 495 35.27 -10.24 -0.20
CA LYS A 495 36.22 -10.32 -1.33
C LYS A 495 37.64 -9.97 -0.94
N SER A 496 37.83 -8.92 -0.14
CA SER A 496 39.17 -8.49 0.29
C SER A 496 39.85 -9.49 1.24
N GLU A 497 39.07 -10.31 1.93
CA GLU A 497 39.54 -11.40 2.79
C GLU A 497 39.67 -12.73 2.05
N ASN A 498 39.49 -12.77 0.72
CA ASN A 498 39.46 -13.97 -0.13
C ASN A 498 38.44 -15.02 0.34
N ARG A 499 37.39 -14.60 0.97
CA ARG A 499 36.31 -15.48 1.51
C ARG A 499 35.07 -15.54 0.64
N PHE A 500 34.97 -14.73 -0.44
CA PHE A 500 33.78 -14.68 -1.30
C PHE A 500 33.78 -15.85 -2.30
N ASP A 501 33.76 -17.08 -1.78
CA ASP A 501 33.73 -18.33 -2.51
C ASP A 501 32.29 -18.87 -2.69
N ASP A 502 32.16 -20.06 -3.29
CA ASP A 502 30.87 -20.72 -3.51
C ASP A 502 30.14 -21.02 -2.18
N ASN A 503 30.89 -21.36 -1.13
CA ASN A 503 30.33 -21.68 0.16
C ASN A 503 29.69 -20.43 0.80
N ILE A 504 30.39 -19.29 0.79
CA ILE A 504 29.84 -18.04 1.32
C ILE A 504 28.64 -17.56 0.51
N ARG A 505 28.68 -17.67 -0.84
CA ARG A 505 27.51 -17.33 -1.66
C ARG A 505 26.31 -18.20 -1.34
N ARG A 506 26.52 -19.50 -1.07
CA ARG A 506 25.48 -20.42 -0.63
C ARG A 506 24.94 -20.04 0.75
N ILE A 507 25.80 -19.72 1.72
CA ILE A 507 25.40 -19.28 3.07
C ILE A 507 24.52 -18.03 2.98
N ILE A 508 24.94 -17.02 2.20
CA ILE A 508 24.13 -15.80 1.99
C ILE A 508 22.76 -16.17 1.40
N SER A 509 22.71 -17.03 0.39
CA SER A 509 21.44 -17.43 -0.24
C SER A 509 20.52 -18.18 0.72
N VAL A 510 21.07 -19.03 1.57
CA VAL A 510 20.30 -19.75 2.62
C VAL A 510 19.78 -18.77 3.68
N GLU A 511 20.60 -17.82 4.10
CA GLU A 511 20.19 -16.82 5.07
C GLU A 511 19.10 -15.88 4.51
N MET A 512 19.21 -15.47 3.24
CA MET A 512 18.14 -14.74 2.54
C MET A 512 16.86 -15.55 2.45
N GLN A 513 16.96 -16.85 2.17
CA GLN A 513 15.81 -17.75 2.15
C GLN A 513 15.16 -17.89 3.54
N ARG A 514 15.97 -17.95 4.61
CA ARG A 514 15.48 -17.98 6.01
C ARG A 514 14.56 -16.82 6.33
N ILE A 515 14.88 -15.65 5.81
CA ILE A 515 14.08 -14.43 5.98
C ILE A 515 13.06 -14.21 4.86
N SER A 516 12.78 -15.25 4.06
CA SER A 516 11.80 -15.24 2.96
C SER A 516 12.11 -14.24 1.83
N VAL A 517 13.36 -13.87 1.64
CA VAL A 517 13.83 -13.03 0.55
C VAL A 517 14.37 -13.88 -0.59
N ARG A 518 13.84 -13.70 -1.80
CA ARG A 518 14.32 -14.39 -2.98
C ARG A 518 15.62 -13.77 -3.49
N PHE A 519 16.74 -14.45 -3.30
CA PHE A 519 18.06 -13.91 -3.61
C PHE A 519 18.96 -15.02 -4.19
N HIS A 520 19.70 -14.70 -5.26
CA HIS A 520 20.65 -15.61 -5.88
C HIS A 520 21.80 -14.82 -6.50
N PHE A 521 22.93 -15.49 -6.67
CA PHE A 521 24.09 -14.99 -7.38
C PHE A 521 24.16 -15.60 -8.77
N TRP A 522 24.71 -14.86 -9.72
CA TRP A 522 25.10 -15.36 -11.05
C TRP A 522 26.41 -14.75 -11.47
N GLN A 523 27.13 -15.44 -12.32
CA GLN A 523 28.34 -14.94 -12.91
C GLN A 523 28.00 -14.28 -14.25
N ASP A 524 28.44 -13.05 -14.43
CA ASP A 524 28.28 -12.32 -15.66
C ASP A 524 29.14 -13.00 -16.75
N HIS A 525 28.56 -13.25 -17.91
CA HIS A 525 29.21 -14.04 -18.96
C HIS A 525 30.43 -13.33 -19.57
N ASP A 526 30.40 -12.00 -19.68
CA ASP A 526 31.41 -11.23 -20.37
C ASP A 526 32.54 -10.82 -19.41
N THR A 527 32.18 -10.36 -18.23
CA THR A 527 33.16 -9.84 -17.23
C THR A 527 33.64 -10.90 -16.26
N GLN A 528 33.03 -12.09 -16.23
CA GLN A 528 33.25 -13.14 -15.25
C GLN A 528 33.06 -12.66 -13.79
N SER A 529 32.47 -11.48 -13.60
CA SER A 529 32.18 -10.92 -12.29
C SER A 529 30.90 -11.49 -11.70
N TRP A 530 30.88 -11.64 -10.36
CA TRP A 530 29.70 -12.08 -9.65
C TRP A 530 28.71 -10.92 -9.46
N SER A 531 27.51 -11.11 -9.96
CA SER A 531 26.34 -10.26 -9.75
C SER A 531 25.31 -10.96 -8.84
N TYR A 532 24.36 -10.21 -8.31
CA TYR A 532 23.31 -10.73 -7.43
C TYR A 532 21.97 -10.04 -7.69
N THR A 533 20.90 -10.66 -7.20
CA THR A 533 19.52 -10.16 -7.33
C THR A 533 19.39 -8.73 -6.81
N SER A 534 18.93 -7.83 -7.64
CA SER A 534 18.53 -6.48 -7.22
C SER A 534 17.23 -6.58 -6.42
N LEU A 535 17.30 -6.26 -5.12
CA LEU A 535 16.16 -6.36 -4.23
C LEU A 535 15.26 -5.13 -4.34
N MET A 536 13.96 -5.35 -4.20
CA MET A 536 12.97 -4.29 -4.09
C MET A 536 12.98 -3.66 -2.68
N GLY A 537 12.34 -2.50 -2.52
CA GLY A 537 12.35 -1.78 -1.24
C GLY A 537 11.88 -2.61 -0.04
N GLY A 538 10.78 -3.35 -0.19
CA GLY A 538 10.27 -4.24 0.86
C GLY A 538 11.24 -5.36 1.24
N ASP A 539 11.89 -6.00 0.26
CA ASP A 539 12.90 -7.04 0.51
C ASP A 539 14.13 -6.45 1.24
N LYS A 540 14.55 -5.22 0.85
CA LYS A 540 15.64 -4.52 1.53
C LYS A 540 15.31 -4.20 2.98
N GLU A 541 14.08 -3.79 3.28
CA GLU A 541 13.62 -3.59 4.67
C GLU A 541 13.65 -4.90 5.48
N ILE A 542 13.22 -6.02 4.90
CA ILE A 542 13.30 -7.34 5.54
C ILE A 542 14.74 -7.70 5.87
N VAL A 543 15.67 -7.47 4.94
CA VAL A 543 17.10 -7.74 5.14
C VAL A 543 17.69 -6.84 6.24
N LEU A 544 17.35 -5.53 6.27
CA LEU A 544 17.79 -4.61 7.32
C LEU A 544 17.42 -5.08 8.72
N GLN A 545 16.25 -5.69 8.86
CA GLN A 545 15.73 -6.12 10.16
C GLN A 545 16.22 -7.50 10.58
N ASN A 546 16.37 -8.43 9.64
CA ASN A 546 16.35 -9.86 9.96
C ASN A 546 17.60 -10.62 9.50
N PHE A 547 18.50 -10.01 8.69
CA PHE A 547 19.70 -10.69 8.22
C PHE A 547 20.70 -10.87 9.38
N ASN A 548 21.16 -12.10 9.58
CA ASN A 548 22.14 -12.41 10.62
C ASN A 548 23.56 -12.40 10.05
N PHE A 549 24.36 -11.39 10.40
CA PHE A 549 25.75 -11.28 9.96
C PHE A 549 26.73 -12.24 10.67
N GLU A 550 26.30 -12.92 11.73
CA GLU A 550 27.13 -13.93 12.40
C GLU A 550 27.42 -15.16 11.51
N VAL A 551 26.57 -15.40 10.51
CA VAL A 551 26.82 -16.46 9.52
C VAL A 551 27.99 -16.14 8.58
N LEU A 552 28.40 -14.86 8.50
CA LEU A 552 29.46 -14.37 7.61
C LEU A 552 30.72 -13.93 8.35
N PHE A 553 30.61 -13.42 9.56
CA PHE A 553 31.70 -12.82 10.31
C PHE A 553 31.78 -13.37 11.73
N ASN A 554 32.91 -13.18 12.40
CA ASN A 554 32.99 -13.45 13.82
C ASN A 554 32.03 -12.54 14.61
N ILE A 555 31.70 -12.95 15.84
CA ILE A 555 30.66 -12.32 16.66
C ILE A 555 30.91 -10.81 16.89
N GLU A 556 32.17 -10.39 17.11
CA GLU A 556 32.49 -8.98 17.34
C GLU A 556 32.22 -8.13 16.08
N ARG A 557 32.66 -8.62 14.91
CA ARG A 557 32.44 -7.97 13.62
C ARG A 557 30.99 -7.95 13.23
N ALA A 558 30.31 -9.09 13.39
CA ALA A 558 28.89 -9.21 13.12
C ALA A 558 28.06 -8.25 13.97
N ASN A 559 28.38 -8.10 15.25
CA ASN A 559 27.70 -7.17 16.15
C ASN A 559 27.83 -5.70 15.69
N LEU A 560 29.01 -5.28 15.26
CA LEU A 560 29.21 -3.91 14.74
C LEU A 560 28.39 -3.65 13.46
N ILE A 561 28.38 -4.64 12.54
CA ILE A 561 27.58 -4.54 11.30
C ILE A 561 26.09 -4.57 11.63
N ASN A 562 25.65 -5.49 12.49
CA ASN A 562 24.26 -5.58 12.94
C ASN A 562 23.78 -4.25 13.58
N GLN A 563 24.63 -3.65 14.45
CA GLN A 563 24.31 -2.36 15.08
C GLN A 563 24.15 -1.26 14.03
N LEU A 564 25.10 -1.15 13.09
CA LEU A 564 25.04 -0.16 12.01
C LEU A 564 23.76 -0.28 11.18
N TRP A 565 23.38 -1.51 10.86
CA TRP A 565 22.19 -1.80 10.04
C TRP A 565 20.89 -1.52 10.80
N ARG A 566 20.82 -1.90 12.07
CA ARG A 566 19.66 -1.61 12.93
C ARG A 566 19.48 -0.11 13.16
N ASP A 567 20.57 0.59 13.45
CA ASP A 567 20.53 2.05 13.66
C ASP A 567 20.07 2.77 12.38
N PHE A 568 20.53 2.31 11.21
CA PHE A 568 20.04 2.83 9.94
C PHE A 568 18.56 2.55 9.74
N TYR A 569 18.11 1.35 10.07
CA TYR A 569 16.67 1.02 9.97
C TYR A 569 15.82 1.91 10.89
N VAL A 570 16.29 2.17 12.10
CA VAL A 570 15.61 3.10 13.04
C VAL A 570 15.53 4.50 12.44
N LEU A 571 16.62 5.02 11.89
CA LEU A 571 16.63 6.32 11.20
C LEU A 571 15.64 6.34 10.02
N TYR A 572 15.66 5.30 9.20
CA TYR A 572 14.72 5.18 8.08
C TYR A 572 13.26 5.19 8.53
N LYS A 573 12.92 4.46 9.58
CA LYS A 573 11.56 4.48 10.13
C LYS A 573 11.20 5.85 10.70
N SER A 574 12.09 6.45 11.47
CA SER A 574 11.86 7.75 12.10
C SER A 574 11.64 8.86 11.07
N MET A 575 12.40 8.90 9.96
CA MET A 575 12.21 9.96 8.96
C MET A 575 10.86 9.85 8.22
N LYS A 576 10.19 8.69 8.25
CA LYS A 576 8.88 8.49 7.62
C LYS A 576 7.74 9.02 8.48
N GLU A 577 7.92 9.00 9.80
CA GLU A 577 6.87 9.36 10.73
C GLU A 577 6.66 10.89 10.77
N PRO A 578 5.39 11.34 10.71
CA PRO A 578 5.06 12.73 10.99
C PRO A 578 5.54 13.14 12.39
N GLU A 579 5.84 14.43 12.57
CA GLU A 579 6.20 15.01 13.87
C GLU A 579 7.47 14.45 14.53
N THR A 580 8.32 13.76 13.76
CA THR A 580 9.63 13.33 14.24
C THR A 580 10.45 14.54 14.73
N ASP A 581 11.03 14.44 15.92
CA ASP A 581 11.92 15.48 16.46
C ASP A 581 13.18 15.59 15.62
N SER A 582 13.33 16.72 14.91
CA SER A 582 14.42 16.97 13.98
C SER A 582 15.79 17.05 14.68
N ALA A 583 15.85 17.57 15.92
CA ALA A 583 17.08 17.69 16.68
C ALA A 583 17.53 16.32 17.19
N PHE A 584 16.60 15.52 17.69
CA PHE A 584 16.88 14.15 18.09
C PHE A 584 17.33 13.30 16.88
N PHE A 585 16.64 13.43 15.75
CA PHE A 585 17.04 12.73 14.51
C PHE A 585 18.47 13.11 14.09
N ALA A 586 18.82 14.40 14.12
CA ALA A 586 20.18 14.86 13.78
C ALA A 586 21.24 14.22 14.67
N ILE A 587 20.97 14.11 15.98
CA ILE A 587 21.88 13.45 16.92
C ILE A 587 22.05 11.97 16.60
N GLN A 588 20.96 11.26 16.29
CA GLN A 588 21.02 9.83 15.96
C GLN A 588 21.71 9.59 14.61
N ALA A 589 21.43 10.41 13.60
CA ALA A 589 22.09 10.34 12.31
C ALA A 589 23.61 10.58 12.41
N LYS A 590 24.04 11.51 13.27
CA LYS A 590 25.45 11.74 13.54
C LYS A 590 26.10 10.55 14.26
N LYS A 591 25.44 9.99 15.26
CA LYS A 591 25.91 8.77 15.95
C LYS A 591 26.06 7.59 14.97
N TRP A 592 25.10 7.44 14.04
CA TRP A 592 25.18 6.43 12.99
C TRP A 592 26.40 6.66 12.07
N LEU A 593 26.69 7.92 11.69
CA LEU A 593 27.89 8.25 10.93
C LEU A 593 29.17 7.93 11.71
N ASP A 594 29.20 8.26 12.99
CA ASP A 594 30.35 7.98 13.86
C ASP A 594 30.59 6.46 13.98
N LEU A 595 29.53 5.68 14.09
CA LEU A 595 29.60 4.22 14.04
C LEU A 595 30.11 3.74 12.67
N PHE A 596 29.55 4.25 11.56
CA PHE A 596 30.01 3.94 10.19
C PHE A 596 31.49 4.19 9.99
N LEU A 597 32.03 5.27 10.57
CA LEU A 597 33.41 5.71 10.47
C LEU A 597 34.27 5.24 11.67
N THR A 598 33.84 4.20 12.38
CA THR A 598 34.65 3.65 13.49
C THR A 598 36.07 3.33 13.02
N PRO A 599 37.12 3.94 13.60
CA PRO A 599 38.48 3.73 13.16
C PRO A 599 39.06 2.39 13.62
N TYR A 600 40.11 1.95 13.00
CA TYR A 600 40.95 0.88 13.52
C TYR A 600 41.52 1.23 14.90
N GLN A 601 41.64 0.24 15.75
CA GLN A 601 42.28 0.38 17.06
C GLN A 601 43.44 -0.65 17.16
N GLY A 602 44.59 -0.25 17.68
CA GLY A 602 45.74 -1.11 17.79
C GLY A 602 46.60 -1.17 16.50
N GLU A 603 47.73 -1.88 16.59
CA GLU A 603 48.62 -2.10 15.44
C GLU A 603 48.19 -3.31 14.61
N PRO A 604 48.20 -3.23 13.26
CA PRO A 604 47.93 -4.33 12.39
C PRO A 604 48.74 -5.59 12.76
N ASN A 605 48.12 -6.75 12.69
CA ASN A 605 48.72 -8.05 13.01
C ASN A 605 49.10 -8.28 14.51
N THR A 606 48.56 -7.49 15.43
CA THR A 606 48.65 -7.74 16.87
C THR A 606 47.35 -8.29 17.42
N ILE A 607 47.39 -9.00 18.56
CA ILE A 607 46.20 -9.55 19.24
C ILE A 607 45.24 -8.43 19.68
N SER A 608 45.77 -7.22 19.90
CA SER A 608 44.97 -6.05 20.29
C SER A 608 44.33 -5.32 19.09
N PHE A 609 44.58 -5.75 17.86
CA PHE A 609 44.04 -5.10 16.68
C PHE A 609 42.54 -5.29 16.57
N LYS A 610 41.81 -4.19 16.59
CA LYS A 610 40.36 -4.17 16.29
C LYS A 610 40.14 -3.44 14.98
N LYS A 611 39.52 -4.17 14.03
CA LYS A 611 39.17 -3.63 12.71
C LYS A 611 38.02 -2.62 12.85
N GLY A 612 38.26 -1.39 12.38
CA GLY A 612 37.22 -0.38 12.27
C GLY A 612 36.14 -0.75 11.22
N LEU A 613 35.09 0.07 11.09
CA LEU A 613 34.06 -0.22 10.08
C LEU A 613 34.48 0.28 8.68
N TYR A 614 34.08 1.47 8.28
CA TYR A 614 34.25 1.93 6.90
C TYR A 614 35.03 3.28 6.88
N ARG A 615 35.36 3.75 5.68
CA ARG A 615 36.22 4.90 5.49
C ARG A 615 35.44 6.12 5.03
N PRO A 616 35.94 7.35 5.20
CA PRO A 616 35.29 8.56 4.68
C PRO A 616 34.95 8.50 3.18
N LYS A 617 35.80 7.87 2.36
CA LYS A 617 35.59 7.69 0.93
C LYS A 617 34.41 6.74 0.60
N ASP A 618 33.96 5.97 1.55
CA ASP A 618 32.87 5.03 1.39
C ASP A 618 31.49 5.68 1.61
N ILE A 619 31.46 6.95 2.08
CA ILE A 619 30.25 7.76 2.25
C ILE A 619 29.71 8.16 0.88
N THR A 620 28.40 8.06 0.74
CA THR A 620 27.67 8.41 -0.49
C THR A 620 26.93 9.75 -0.35
N PRO A 621 26.52 10.38 -1.46
CA PRO A 621 25.64 11.55 -1.43
C PRO A 621 24.37 11.35 -0.63
N TYR A 622 23.74 10.16 -0.68
CA TYR A 622 22.54 9.85 0.09
C TYR A 622 22.80 9.77 1.60
N MET A 623 23.99 9.26 2.03
CA MET A 623 24.39 9.32 3.43
C MET A 623 24.59 10.76 3.89
N HIS A 624 25.21 11.61 3.04
CA HIS A 624 25.35 13.04 3.32
C HIS A 624 23.97 13.71 3.52
N VAL A 625 23.00 13.41 2.67
CA VAL A 625 21.64 13.94 2.80
C VAL A 625 20.97 13.44 4.07
N LEU A 626 21.07 12.14 4.38
CA LEU A 626 20.52 11.57 5.61
C LEU A 626 20.99 12.30 6.86
N ILE A 627 22.29 12.62 6.92
CA ILE A 627 22.93 13.18 8.11
C ILE A 627 22.71 14.68 8.22
N ASN A 628 22.80 15.41 7.10
CA ASN A 628 22.83 16.87 7.11
C ASN A 628 21.48 17.51 6.77
N HIS A 629 20.75 16.97 5.79
CA HIS A 629 19.58 17.66 5.23
C HIS A 629 18.25 17.02 5.64
N ILE A 630 18.17 15.70 5.87
CA ILE A 630 16.93 15.09 6.39
C ILE A 630 16.46 15.76 7.69
N PRO A 631 17.33 16.08 8.69
CA PRO A 631 16.89 16.82 9.87
C PRO A 631 16.27 18.19 9.52
N GLU A 632 16.83 18.90 8.53
CA GLU A 632 16.31 20.20 8.10
C GLU A 632 14.94 20.03 7.43
N PHE A 633 14.78 19.02 6.56
CA PHE A 633 13.50 18.71 5.90
C PHE A 633 12.44 18.23 6.88
N ILE A 634 12.80 17.43 7.89
CA ILE A 634 11.88 17.07 8.99
C ILE A 634 11.39 18.31 9.71
N LYS A 635 12.29 19.27 9.99
CA LYS A 635 11.92 20.55 10.64
C LYS A 635 10.98 21.39 9.77
N LEU A 636 11.21 21.43 8.45
CA LEU A 636 10.44 22.26 7.51
C LEU A 636 9.09 21.62 7.16
N HIS A 637 9.06 20.31 6.95
CA HIS A 637 7.93 19.60 6.35
C HIS A 637 7.43 18.41 7.20
N GLY A 638 7.80 18.37 8.48
CA GLY A 638 7.48 17.26 9.38
C GLY A 638 5.99 17.00 9.57
N HIS A 639 5.15 18.02 9.38
CA HIS A 639 3.69 17.88 9.44
C HIS A 639 3.11 16.93 8.39
N PHE A 640 3.80 16.75 7.24
CA PHE A 640 3.45 15.71 6.26
C PHE A 640 4.12 14.37 6.58
N GLY A 641 5.28 14.38 7.27
CA GLY A 641 6.23 13.28 7.29
C GLY A 641 6.96 13.13 5.95
N LEU A 642 8.24 12.71 5.96
CA LEU A 642 8.96 12.59 4.69
C LEU A 642 8.47 11.42 3.82
N ALA A 643 7.71 10.48 4.39
CA ALA A 643 7.00 9.46 3.63
C ALA A 643 6.05 10.06 2.58
N ALA A 644 5.49 11.23 2.83
CA ALA A 644 4.62 11.93 1.88
C ALA A 644 5.36 12.32 0.58
N PHE A 645 6.69 12.36 0.60
CA PHE A 645 7.54 12.68 -0.53
C PHE A 645 8.15 11.43 -1.21
N SER A 646 7.72 10.23 -0.80
CA SER A 646 8.19 8.96 -1.34
C SER A 646 7.85 8.80 -2.82
N CYS A 647 8.82 8.32 -3.61
CA CYS A 647 8.59 7.96 -5.01
C CYS A 647 7.94 6.59 -5.21
N ALA A 648 7.66 5.83 -4.13
CA ALA A 648 7.06 4.50 -4.25
C ALA A 648 5.74 4.50 -5.04
N GLY A 649 4.87 5.48 -4.82
CA GLY A 649 3.62 5.66 -5.56
C GLY A 649 3.86 5.99 -7.04
N VAL A 650 4.86 6.81 -7.34
CA VAL A 650 5.26 7.18 -8.71
C VAL A 650 5.85 5.99 -9.45
N GLU A 651 6.77 5.24 -8.82
CA GLU A 651 7.34 4.01 -9.40
C GLU A 651 6.26 2.97 -9.69
N LYS A 652 5.32 2.79 -8.76
CA LYS A 652 4.17 1.90 -8.96
C LYS A 652 3.29 2.37 -10.11
N LYS A 653 3.00 3.68 -10.19
CA LYS A 653 2.24 4.29 -11.29
C LYS A 653 2.90 4.01 -12.63
N ASN A 654 4.20 4.24 -12.72
CA ASN A 654 4.97 3.98 -13.94
C ASN A 654 4.92 2.50 -14.33
N HIS A 655 5.04 1.57 -13.36
CA HIS A 655 4.86 0.14 -13.61
C HIS A 655 3.47 -0.19 -14.15
N ASP A 656 2.43 0.41 -13.60
CA ASP A 656 1.05 0.17 -14.01
C ASP A 656 0.77 0.73 -15.42
N GLN A 657 1.37 1.87 -15.78
CA GLN A 657 1.31 2.42 -17.14
C GLN A 657 2.02 1.51 -18.17
N VAL A 658 3.19 0.98 -17.82
CA VAL A 658 3.89 -0.01 -18.68
C VAL A 658 3.01 -1.24 -18.87
N SER A 659 2.40 -1.75 -17.81
CA SER A 659 1.46 -2.87 -17.87
C SER A 659 0.23 -2.54 -18.74
N ALA A 660 -0.30 -1.31 -18.61
CA ALA A 660 -1.42 -0.84 -19.42
C ALA A 660 -1.04 -0.74 -20.90
N PHE A 661 0.15 -0.24 -21.23
CA PHE A 661 0.65 -0.20 -22.60
C PHE A 661 0.59 -1.57 -23.26
N PHE A 662 1.09 -2.62 -22.60
CA PHE A 662 1.13 -3.96 -23.19
C PHE A 662 -0.22 -4.66 -23.20
N ARG A 663 -1.09 -4.42 -22.24
CA ARG A 663 -2.32 -5.19 -22.02
C ARG A 663 -3.60 -4.49 -22.44
N LYS A 664 -3.62 -3.16 -22.45
CA LYS A 664 -4.85 -2.37 -22.59
C LYS A 664 -4.86 -1.43 -23.79
N THR A 665 -3.69 -1.14 -24.41
CA THR A 665 -3.64 -0.30 -25.62
C THR A 665 -3.63 -1.15 -26.88
N MET A 666 -4.11 -0.59 -27.98
CA MET A 666 -4.05 -1.23 -29.28
C MET A 666 -2.66 -1.13 -29.94
N LYS A 667 -1.64 -0.65 -29.19
CA LYS A 667 -0.25 -0.47 -29.63
C LYS A 667 -0.17 0.21 -31.00
N ASN A 668 -1.02 1.24 -31.18
CA ASN A 668 -1.14 1.97 -32.45
C ASN A 668 -1.71 1.15 -33.62
N GLY A 669 -2.22 -0.06 -33.37
CA GLY A 669 -2.94 -0.88 -34.34
C GLY A 669 -4.42 -0.53 -34.37
N GLY A 670 -5.04 -0.56 -35.51
CA GLY A 670 -6.46 -0.38 -35.74
C GLY A 670 -6.70 0.10 -37.18
N LYS A 671 -7.63 -0.56 -37.88
CA LYS A 671 -8.11 -0.11 -39.18
C LYS A 671 -9.13 1.01 -38.95
N GLY A 672 -8.70 2.26 -38.94
CA GLY A 672 -9.61 3.40 -38.77
C GLY A 672 -8.91 4.74 -39.11
N ILE A 673 -9.69 5.73 -39.47
CA ILE A 673 -9.28 7.06 -39.93
C ILE A 673 -8.64 7.90 -38.81
N GLU A 674 -8.87 7.55 -37.52
CA GLU A 674 -8.26 8.18 -36.37
C GLU A 674 -7.51 7.16 -35.51
N ARG A 675 -6.23 6.99 -35.77
CA ARG A 675 -5.35 6.21 -34.88
C ARG A 675 -5.01 7.03 -33.64
N LYS A 676 -5.49 6.59 -32.46
CA LYS A 676 -5.09 7.18 -31.19
C LYS A 676 -3.76 6.61 -30.74
N SER A 677 -2.81 7.44 -30.31
CA SER A 677 -1.53 6.94 -29.80
C SER A 677 -1.74 6.16 -28.49
N ALA A 678 -0.86 5.20 -28.22
CA ALA A 678 -0.89 4.42 -26.98
C ALA A 678 -0.83 5.34 -25.72
N ILE A 679 -0.10 6.45 -25.80
CA ILE A 679 -0.03 7.47 -24.74
C ILE A 679 -1.40 8.08 -24.47
N PHE A 680 -2.13 8.41 -25.55
CA PHE A 680 -3.48 8.94 -25.43
C PHE A 680 -4.42 7.93 -24.78
N GLU A 681 -4.32 6.65 -25.17
CA GLU A 681 -5.11 5.59 -24.56
C GLU A 681 -4.80 5.40 -23.07
N ILE A 682 -3.53 5.46 -22.66
CA ILE A 682 -3.12 5.37 -21.25
C ILE A 682 -3.74 6.51 -20.43
N LEU A 683 -3.63 7.75 -20.92
CA LEU A 683 -4.20 8.91 -20.24
C LEU A 683 -5.74 8.88 -20.21
N TYR A 684 -6.39 8.32 -21.23
CA TYR A 684 -7.82 8.05 -21.20
C TYR A 684 -8.20 7.04 -20.13
N TYR A 685 -7.44 5.96 -19.96
CA TYR A 685 -7.66 5.00 -18.88
C TYR A 685 -7.52 5.64 -17.50
N GLU A 686 -6.57 6.56 -17.35
CA GLU A 686 -6.43 7.31 -16.10
C GLU A 686 -7.64 8.22 -15.85
N ASN A 687 -8.11 8.94 -16.87
CA ASN A 687 -9.30 9.77 -16.76
C ASN A 687 -10.54 8.93 -16.38
N GLN A 688 -10.72 7.75 -16.99
CA GLN A 688 -11.79 6.83 -16.61
C GLN A 688 -11.66 6.38 -15.15
N PHE A 689 -10.44 6.09 -14.71
CA PHE A 689 -10.20 5.68 -13.33
C PHE A 689 -10.54 6.81 -12.35
N MET A 690 -10.11 8.03 -12.63
CA MET A 690 -10.47 9.22 -11.85
C MET A 690 -11.99 9.40 -11.75
N TYR A 691 -12.71 9.22 -12.86
CA TYR A 691 -14.17 9.26 -12.88
C TYR A 691 -14.80 8.26 -11.91
N PHE A 692 -14.35 7.00 -11.93
CA PHE A 692 -14.89 5.96 -11.05
C PHE A 692 -14.49 6.13 -9.59
N THR A 693 -13.31 6.66 -9.32
CA THR A 693 -12.85 6.90 -7.94
C THR A 693 -13.71 7.95 -7.26
N GLN A 694 -14.07 9.02 -7.94
CA GLN A 694 -14.97 10.03 -7.40
C GLN A 694 -16.41 9.53 -7.22
N GLN A 695 -16.93 8.73 -8.15
CA GLN A 695 -18.27 8.15 -8.00
C GLN A 695 -18.34 7.14 -6.86
N SER A 696 -17.30 6.36 -6.60
CA SER A 696 -17.29 5.38 -5.50
C SER A 696 -17.28 6.07 -4.13
N THR A 697 -16.65 7.24 -3.99
CA THR A 697 -16.70 8.06 -2.77
C THR A 697 -18.06 8.73 -2.59
N PHE A 698 -18.69 9.21 -3.65
CA PHE A 698 -20.07 9.74 -3.62
C PHE A 698 -21.08 8.66 -3.22
N ASP A 699 -20.99 7.49 -3.81
CA ASP A 699 -21.82 6.33 -3.47
C ASP A 699 -21.63 5.84 -2.03
N SER A 700 -20.43 5.92 -1.47
CA SER A 700 -20.18 5.51 -0.07
C SER A 700 -20.73 6.50 0.94
N VAL A 701 -20.83 7.79 0.60
CA VAL A 701 -21.46 8.84 1.43
C VAL A 701 -23.00 8.76 1.35
N LEU A 702 -23.56 8.36 0.21
CA LEU A 702 -25.02 8.25 0.02
C LEU A 702 -25.58 6.88 0.44
N LYS A 703 -24.79 5.81 0.52
CA LYS A 703 -25.23 4.45 0.83
C LYS A 703 -25.49 4.08 2.30
N PRO A 704 -25.13 4.84 3.35
CA PRO A 704 -25.56 4.48 4.70
C PRO A 704 -27.08 4.51 4.90
N GLN A 705 -27.85 5.14 4.00
CA GLN A 705 -29.31 5.29 4.18
C GLN A 705 -30.18 4.28 3.41
N TYR A 706 -29.64 3.50 2.46
CA TYR A 706 -30.43 2.62 1.60
C TYR A 706 -30.18 1.11 1.75
N PHE A 707 -29.27 0.69 2.63
CA PHE A 707 -29.05 -0.73 2.94
C PHE A 707 -29.51 -1.13 4.35
N GLN A 708 -30.62 -0.54 4.81
CA GLN A 708 -31.43 -1.08 5.91
C GLN A 708 -32.75 -1.60 5.34
N ILE A 709 -32.69 -2.70 4.60
CA ILE A 709 -33.81 -3.60 4.37
C ILE A 709 -33.28 -5.03 4.45
#